data_09f4779639918cea3ff131d58c069a86
#
_entry.id   09f4779639918cea3ff131d58c069a86
#
_cell.length_a   1.000
_cell.length_b   1.000
_cell.length_c   1.000
_cell.angle_alpha   90.00
_cell.angle_beta   90.00
_cell.angle_gamma   90.00
#
_symmetry.space_group_name_H-M   'P 1'
#
loop_
_entity.id
_entity.type
_entity.pdbx_description
1 polymer ?
#
loop_
_entity_poly.entity_id
_entity_poly.type
_entity_poly.pdbx_seq_one_letter_code
_entity_poly.pdbx_strand_id
1 'polypeptide(L)'
;MPTDAPFLKLPDNAYTRLQQGETYQPAVPAETLLPELTARSVGWGLLLCVIFTVASAYSGLKVGQVMEAAIPISILAIGLARVYGRRSSLLENVIITGIGGLAGSVVAGAIFTLPALYILKLDPHPVQTIFICLAGGCLGVLFLIPLRRYFVRDMHGKLPYPEATAITEVLVTGEKGGSQAKLLLQATAISGVYDYFVTTFHVWKEYLDFQFVPAMQTLSERAKVTLSFDAISFILGLGYVMGIRSSMILCAGGVLANLVLVPLIWMIGSHLPDAAVYPAVIPIAKMTAAQIFRSYVRYVGVGAIATAGIFGILKSMRIVVGSFGVALHAFRKGEATSGERTDRDIPVLSILIGVIVSAIGVAVLLGSLTPSLPVILAGIALTLVFSFFFASVAANAIATTARNPVSGMTMLTIIISSIVLLRFGLSGTTGMFFVMAIAGMVCTALSVSGQAITDFKTGYWLGSTPAAQEKVKFLGVIAASIAVGLTIVVLATAFQFGEAAPGDTRVVLASPQASIMKALVEGFMSRQPVAYILFGAGAAIAVSMEMLGVPALIFALGMYLPLELNTPALVGGFISYFVGRRSERLGGTRGSTIRERGVIIASGLMAGGALGGVFGAGCRLIPGFSEDWVRTPFYGNEMASQLVSTILFGGLCAYLWWGSNRRQKETD
;
A
#
# COMPACT_ATOMS: atom_id res chain seq x y z
N MET A 1 34.62 17.17 18.71
CA MET A 1 33.42 17.96 18.51
C MET A 1 32.69 18.02 19.84
N PRO A 2 32.17 19.19 20.27
CA PRO A 2 31.57 19.34 21.59
C PRO A 2 30.39 18.40 21.77
N THR A 3 30.34 17.71 22.88
CA THR A 3 29.35 16.70 23.29
C THR A 3 28.00 17.32 23.71
N ASP A 4 27.85 18.63 23.64
CA ASP A 4 26.68 19.39 24.12
C ASP A 4 25.98 20.19 23.01
N ALA A 5 25.67 19.55 21.87
CA ALA A 5 24.72 20.16 20.93
C ALA A 5 23.33 20.18 21.61
N PRO A 6 22.69 21.35 21.78
CA PRO A 6 21.37 21.44 22.38
C PRO A 6 20.41 20.53 21.59
N PHE A 7 19.57 19.78 22.30
CA PHE A 7 18.54 18.94 21.69
C PHE A 7 17.77 19.76 20.67
N LEU A 8 17.85 19.38 19.40
CA LEU A 8 17.13 20.03 18.32
C LEU A 8 15.63 19.92 18.64
N LYS A 9 14.99 21.04 18.91
CA LYS A 9 13.57 21.17 19.13
C LYS A 9 12.98 21.92 17.92
N LEU A 10 11.84 21.45 17.44
CA LEU A 10 11.12 22.21 16.43
C LEU A 10 10.70 23.57 17.00
N PRO A 11 10.79 24.64 16.22
CA PRO A 11 10.25 25.94 16.61
C PRO A 11 8.75 25.87 16.89
N ASP A 12 8.27 26.68 17.80
CA ASP A 12 6.86 26.68 18.24
C ASP A 12 5.90 27.03 17.07
N ASN A 13 6.38 27.72 16.04
CA ASN A 13 5.62 28.06 14.83
C ASN A 13 5.69 27.01 13.72
N ALA A 14 6.28 25.81 13.96
CA ALA A 14 6.39 24.75 12.95
C ALA A 14 5.04 24.31 12.36
N TYR A 15 4.01 24.27 13.16
CA TYR A 15 2.68 23.78 12.78
C TYR A 15 1.61 24.87 12.72
N THR A 16 1.96 26.13 13.02
CA THR A 16 1.04 27.25 13.04
C THR A 16 1.22 28.16 11.84
N ARG A 17 0.20 28.94 11.52
CA ARG A 17 0.28 29.95 10.44
C ARG A 17 1.27 31.03 10.80
N LEU A 18 2.16 31.36 9.89
CA LEU A 18 3.09 32.47 10.05
C LEU A 18 2.33 33.80 10.02
N GLN A 19 2.74 34.73 10.88
CA GLN A 19 2.23 36.09 10.86
C GLN A 19 2.84 36.87 9.69
N GLN A 20 2.25 38.03 9.37
CA GLN A 20 2.71 38.86 8.26
C GLN A 20 4.14 39.40 8.55
N GLY A 21 5.10 39.01 7.72
CA GLY A 21 6.53 39.34 7.91
C GLY A 21 7.33 38.29 8.70
N GLU A 22 6.69 37.25 9.23
CA GLU A 22 7.35 36.14 9.92
C GLU A 22 7.89 35.13 8.91
N THR A 23 9.13 34.67 9.11
CA THR A 23 9.74 33.58 8.33
C THR A 23 9.92 32.33 9.21
N TYR A 24 9.63 31.16 8.67
CA TYR A 24 9.90 29.92 9.36
C TYR A 24 11.39 29.63 9.40
N GLN A 25 11.91 29.38 10.60
CA GLN A 25 13.28 28.93 10.79
C GLN A 25 13.28 27.41 11.02
N PRO A 26 13.96 26.61 10.16
CA PRO A 26 13.98 25.15 10.34
C PRO A 26 14.83 24.73 11.55
N ALA A 27 14.65 23.49 12.01
CA ALA A 27 15.39 22.93 13.14
C ALA A 27 16.91 22.97 12.92
N VAL A 28 17.37 22.79 11.69
CA VAL A 28 18.76 23.02 11.25
C VAL A 28 18.78 24.27 10.40
N PRO A 29 19.36 25.39 10.88
CA PRO A 29 19.42 26.66 10.13
C PRO A 29 20.14 26.53 8.78
N ALA A 30 19.79 27.39 7.82
CA ALA A 30 20.36 27.38 6.47
C ALA A 30 21.88 27.49 6.44
N GLU A 31 22.45 28.22 7.40
CA GLU A 31 23.90 28.48 7.54
C GLU A 31 24.66 27.26 8.07
N THR A 32 23.96 26.31 8.75
CA THR A 32 24.58 25.15 9.36
C THR A 32 24.78 24.06 8.31
N LEU A 33 26.02 23.71 8.03
CA LEU A 33 26.38 22.65 7.11
C LEU A 33 26.51 21.32 7.86
N LEU A 34 25.44 20.52 7.87
CA LEU A 34 25.47 19.15 8.33
C LEU A 34 25.59 18.18 7.13
N PRO A 35 26.22 17.00 7.31
CA PRO A 35 26.21 15.97 6.27
C PRO A 35 24.76 15.54 5.94
N GLU A 36 24.39 15.58 4.66
CA GLU A 36 23.09 15.13 4.15
C GLU A 36 23.28 13.94 3.19
N LEU A 37 23.89 14.23 2.03
CA LEU A 37 24.18 13.25 0.97
C LEU A 37 25.53 12.57 1.24
N THR A 38 25.50 11.46 1.98
CA THR A 38 26.66 10.64 2.21
C THR A 38 26.44 9.24 1.59
N ALA A 39 27.53 8.54 1.27
CA ALA A 39 27.41 7.16 0.78
C ALA A 39 26.63 6.27 1.77
N ARG A 40 26.70 6.62 3.06
CA ARG A 40 25.96 5.95 4.12
C ARG A 40 24.46 6.25 4.06
N SER A 41 24.05 7.52 3.97
CA SER A 41 22.63 7.88 3.93
C SER A 41 21.97 7.31 2.67
N VAL A 42 22.63 7.39 1.52
CA VAL A 42 22.14 6.81 0.27
C VAL A 42 22.11 5.28 0.34
N GLY A 43 23.18 4.63 0.80
CA GLY A 43 23.27 3.16 0.89
C GLY A 43 22.19 2.56 1.81
N TRP A 44 22.01 3.11 3.02
CA TRP A 44 20.95 2.65 3.91
C TRP A 44 19.55 2.97 3.39
N GLY A 45 19.38 4.16 2.79
CA GLY A 45 18.11 4.53 2.17
C GLY A 45 17.71 3.55 1.07
N LEU A 46 18.64 3.18 0.17
CA LEU A 46 18.40 2.21 -0.90
C LEU A 46 18.14 0.80 -0.36
N LEU A 47 18.93 0.33 0.62
CA LEU A 47 18.73 -0.99 1.22
C LEU A 47 17.35 -1.11 1.86
N LEU A 48 16.97 -0.14 2.69
CA LEU A 48 15.66 -0.13 3.32
C LEU A 48 14.55 0.03 2.30
N CYS A 49 14.75 0.84 1.25
CA CYS A 49 13.81 0.98 0.14
C CYS A 49 13.51 -0.38 -0.50
N VAL A 50 14.54 -1.15 -0.85
CA VAL A 50 14.37 -2.48 -1.46
C VAL A 50 13.64 -3.45 -0.51
N ILE A 51 14.07 -3.55 0.76
CA ILE A 51 13.47 -4.45 1.75
C ILE A 51 11.98 -4.15 1.93
N PHE A 52 11.64 -2.87 2.14
CA PHE A 52 10.25 -2.48 2.37
C PHE A 52 9.40 -2.50 1.09
N THR A 53 10.00 -2.34 -0.09
CA THR A 53 9.30 -2.55 -1.38
C THR A 53 8.84 -3.99 -1.52
N VAL A 54 9.73 -4.95 -1.24
CA VAL A 54 9.42 -6.39 -1.29
C VAL A 54 8.29 -6.73 -0.32
N ALA A 55 8.38 -6.27 0.94
CA ALA A 55 7.34 -6.48 1.95
C ALA A 55 6.00 -5.85 1.55
N SER A 56 6.03 -4.60 1.09
CA SER A 56 4.82 -3.87 0.67
C SER A 56 4.13 -4.51 -0.53
N ALA A 57 4.89 -5.06 -1.49
CA ALA A 57 4.34 -5.74 -2.66
C ALA A 57 3.53 -6.98 -2.27
N TYR A 58 4.07 -7.82 -1.39
CA TYR A 58 3.35 -8.99 -0.89
C TYR A 58 2.08 -8.60 -0.12
N SER A 59 2.18 -7.61 0.79
CA SER A 59 1.04 -7.15 1.57
C SER A 59 -0.07 -6.61 0.69
N GLY A 60 0.28 -5.80 -0.30
CA GLY A 60 -0.67 -5.24 -1.25
C GLY A 60 -1.37 -6.28 -2.11
N LEU A 61 -0.67 -7.32 -2.53
CA LEU A 61 -1.25 -8.44 -3.29
C LEU A 61 -2.11 -9.35 -2.42
N LYS A 62 -1.73 -9.60 -1.17
CA LYS A 62 -2.50 -10.49 -0.27
C LYS A 62 -3.81 -9.86 0.19
N VAL A 63 -3.78 -8.60 0.66
CA VAL A 63 -4.95 -7.95 1.29
C VAL A 63 -5.41 -6.64 0.64
N GLY A 64 -4.74 -6.20 -0.42
CA GLY A 64 -5.08 -4.93 -1.09
C GLY A 64 -4.68 -3.66 -0.33
N GLN A 65 -3.86 -3.80 0.70
CA GLN A 65 -3.35 -2.68 1.51
C GLN A 65 -1.82 -2.66 1.46
N VAL A 66 -1.26 -1.55 1.04
CA VAL A 66 0.19 -1.34 1.02
C VAL A 66 0.64 -0.87 2.40
N MET A 67 1.77 -1.40 2.86
CA MET A 67 2.38 -0.95 4.10
C MET A 67 3.07 0.40 3.88
N GLU A 68 2.70 1.40 4.68
CA GLU A 68 3.39 2.68 4.72
C GLU A 68 4.75 2.51 5.42
N ALA A 69 5.83 2.67 4.64
CA ALA A 69 7.18 2.35 5.10
C ALA A 69 7.90 3.54 5.77
N ALA A 70 7.43 4.78 5.58
CA ALA A 70 8.17 5.98 5.96
C ALA A 70 8.44 6.06 7.49
N ILE A 71 7.44 5.78 8.33
CA ILE A 71 7.62 5.80 9.80
C ILE A 71 8.56 4.66 10.28
N PRO A 72 8.37 3.38 9.91
CA PRO A 72 9.33 2.33 10.24
C PRO A 72 10.75 2.63 9.78
N ILE A 73 10.92 3.18 8.57
CA ILE A 73 12.22 3.52 8.03
C ILE A 73 12.87 4.68 8.80
N SER A 74 12.10 5.69 9.23
CA SER A 74 12.65 6.79 10.06
C SER A 74 13.18 6.27 11.40
N ILE A 75 12.48 5.32 12.02
CA ILE A 75 12.92 4.64 13.25
C ILE A 75 14.21 3.85 13.02
N LEU A 76 14.28 3.10 11.91
CA LEU A 76 15.46 2.34 11.54
C LEU A 76 16.65 3.23 11.20
N ALA A 77 16.43 4.35 10.50
CA ALA A 77 17.48 5.31 10.16
C ALA A 77 18.25 5.79 11.40
N ILE A 78 17.51 6.09 12.47
CA ILE A 78 18.08 6.47 13.76
C ILE A 78 18.78 5.29 14.45
N GLY A 79 18.15 4.12 14.44
CA GLY A 79 18.68 2.92 15.12
C GLY A 79 19.98 2.40 14.50
N LEU A 80 20.06 2.38 13.18
CA LEU A 80 21.23 1.93 12.42
C LEU A 80 22.43 2.85 12.61
N ALA A 81 22.23 4.12 13.01
CA ALA A 81 23.31 5.03 13.35
C ALA A 81 24.24 4.49 14.43
N ARG A 82 23.70 3.70 15.37
CA ARG A 82 24.47 3.13 16.49
C ARG A 82 25.32 1.93 16.11
N VAL A 83 24.98 1.20 15.07
CA VAL A 83 25.71 0.00 14.64
C VAL A 83 27.13 0.35 14.19
N TYR A 84 27.36 1.57 13.69
CA TYR A 84 28.66 2.01 13.16
C TYR A 84 29.48 2.89 14.11
N GLY A 85 29.10 3.03 15.38
CA GLY A 85 29.83 3.83 16.35
C GLY A 85 29.89 5.34 16.07
N ARG A 86 29.31 5.80 14.96
CA ARG A 86 29.18 7.23 14.60
C ARG A 86 27.70 7.62 14.55
N ARG A 87 27.34 8.65 15.27
CA ARG A 87 25.98 9.23 15.19
C ARG A 87 25.70 9.73 13.77
N SER A 88 24.54 9.43 13.22
CA SER A 88 24.05 10.05 11.97
C SER A 88 23.63 11.49 12.27
N SER A 89 23.77 12.38 11.27
CA SER A 89 23.16 13.68 11.38
C SER A 89 21.63 13.56 11.17
N LEU A 90 20.89 14.52 11.71
CA LEU A 90 19.44 14.59 11.48
C LEU A 90 19.11 14.63 9.97
N LEU A 91 19.93 15.35 9.18
CA LEU A 91 19.74 15.48 7.74
C LEU A 91 20.08 14.20 6.98
N GLU A 92 21.07 13.41 7.41
CA GLU A 92 21.29 12.04 6.88
C GLU A 92 20.04 11.16 7.09
N ASN A 93 19.39 11.24 8.26
CA ASN A 93 18.18 10.47 8.55
C ASN A 93 16.99 10.93 7.68
N VAL A 94 16.87 12.22 7.38
CA VAL A 94 15.88 12.75 6.42
C VAL A 94 16.10 12.15 5.03
N ILE A 95 17.35 12.04 4.57
CA ILE A 95 17.68 11.44 3.27
C ILE A 95 17.36 9.95 3.26
N ILE A 96 17.73 9.20 4.32
CA ILE A 96 17.40 7.76 4.44
C ILE A 96 15.88 7.56 4.36
N THR A 97 15.13 8.33 5.13
CA THR A 97 13.66 8.26 5.15
C THR A 97 13.07 8.65 3.80
N GLY A 98 13.62 9.71 3.18
CA GLY A 98 13.17 10.20 1.89
C GLY A 98 13.40 9.23 0.72
N ILE A 99 14.47 8.43 0.75
CA ILE A 99 14.69 7.36 -0.24
C ILE A 99 13.77 6.17 0.08
N GLY A 100 13.81 5.74 1.34
CA GLY A 100 13.11 4.53 1.79
C GLY A 100 11.60 4.66 1.74
N GLY A 101 11.04 5.84 2.02
CA GLY A 101 9.59 6.09 1.98
C GLY A 101 8.97 5.84 0.60
N LEU A 102 9.76 5.90 -0.47
CA LEU A 102 9.30 5.57 -1.83
C LEU A 102 8.93 4.09 -2.01
N ALA A 103 9.39 3.21 -1.12
CA ALA A 103 9.08 1.79 -1.16
C ALA A 103 7.57 1.53 -1.25
N GLY A 104 6.80 2.03 -0.29
CA GLY A 104 5.35 1.86 -0.26
C GLY A 104 4.64 2.57 -1.42
N SER A 105 5.10 3.75 -1.81
CA SER A 105 4.43 4.55 -2.84
C SER A 105 4.60 3.99 -4.25
N VAL A 106 5.79 3.52 -4.63
CA VAL A 106 5.98 2.85 -5.93
C VAL A 106 5.17 1.55 -5.99
N VAL A 107 5.16 0.78 -4.90
CA VAL A 107 4.34 -0.42 -4.79
C VAL A 107 2.85 -0.10 -4.91
N ALA A 108 2.35 0.94 -4.23
CA ALA A 108 0.95 1.33 -4.33
C ALA A 108 0.53 1.65 -5.77
N GLY A 109 1.43 2.25 -6.57
CA GLY A 109 1.21 2.41 -8.00
C GLY A 109 1.18 1.09 -8.77
N ALA A 110 2.15 0.22 -8.51
CA ALA A 110 2.38 -1.03 -9.23
C ALA A 110 1.27 -2.06 -9.02
N ILE A 111 0.89 -2.31 -7.75
CA ILE A 111 -0.03 -3.41 -7.41
C ILE A 111 -1.48 -3.21 -7.86
N PHE A 112 -1.86 -1.98 -8.20
CA PHE A 112 -3.19 -1.69 -8.73
C PHE A 112 -3.34 -2.15 -10.18
N THR A 113 -2.26 -2.14 -10.94
CA THR A 113 -2.30 -2.31 -12.40
C THR A 113 -1.54 -3.52 -12.90
N LEU A 114 -0.29 -3.70 -12.49
CA LEU A 114 0.58 -4.72 -13.07
C LEU A 114 0.11 -6.16 -12.83
N PRO A 115 -0.35 -6.55 -11.62
CA PRO A 115 -0.89 -7.89 -11.42
C PRO A 115 -2.13 -8.18 -12.25
N ALA A 116 -2.90 -7.14 -12.64
CA ALA A 116 -4.04 -7.31 -13.54
C ALA A 116 -3.62 -7.82 -14.92
N LEU A 117 -2.42 -7.47 -15.41
CA LEU A 117 -1.88 -8.01 -16.66
C LEU A 117 -1.69 -9.53 -16.59
N TYR A 118 -1.21 -10.05 -15.46
CA TYR A 118 -1.07 -11.49 -15.22
C TYR A 118 -2.44 -12.17 -15.09
N ILE A 119 -3.41 -11.55 -14.42
CA ILE A 119 -4.77 -12.08 -14.32
C ILE A 119 -5.44 -12.13 -15.72
N LEU A 120 -5.15 -11.16 -16.57
CA LEU A 120 -5.60 -11.09 -17.98
C LEU A 120 -4.83 -12.06 -18.90
N LYS A 121 -3.81 -12.78 -18.39
CA LYS A 121 -2.92 -13.68 -19.17
C LYS A 121 -2.19 -12.94 -20.30
N LEU A 122 -1.79 -11.70 -20.05
CA LEU A 122 -1.04 -10.88 -21.00
C LEU A 122 0.47 -10.96 -20.76
N ASP A 123 0.91 -11.62 -19.70
CA ASP A 123 2.28 -11.99 -19.31
C ASP A 123 3.34 -10.93 -19.68
N PRO A 124 3.33 -9.76 -19.00
CA PRO A 124 4.24 -8.66 -19.32
C PRO A 124 5.69 -9.10 -19.10
N HIS A 125 6.58 -8.67 -20.00
CA HIS A 125 8.01 -8.90 -19.79
C HIS A 125 8.49 -8.14 -18.55
N PRO A 126 9.38 -8.71 -17.71
CA PRO A 126 9.86 -8.08 -16.47
C PRO A 126 10.37 -6.65 -16.67
N VAL A 127 11.06 -6.39 -17.79
CA VAL A 127 11.56 -5.05 -18.13
C VAL A 127 10.42 -4.05 -18.36
N GLN A 128 9.30 -4.47 -18.97
CA GLN A 128 8.12 -3.61 -19.17
C GLN A 128 7.50 -3.23 -17.83
N THR A 129 7.39 -4.20 -16.92
CA THR A 129 6.87 -4.01 -15.56
C THR A 129 7.70 -2.98 -14.77
N ILE A 130 9.04 -3.17 -14.77
CA ILE A 130 9.99 -2.26 -14.13
C ILE A 130 9.89 -0.86 -14.75
N PHE A 131 9.84 -0.80 -16.09
CA PHE A 131 9.84 0.46 -16.82
C PHE A 131 8.54 1.28 -16.59
N ILE A 132 7.38 0.63 -16.50
CA ILE A 132 6.11 1.28 -16.17
C ILE A 132 6.21 2.00 -14.82
N CYS A 133 6.74 1.32 -13.80
CA CYS A 133 6.93 1.90 -12.47
C CYS A 133 7.97 3.03 -12.49
N LEU A 134 9.09 2.82 -13.19
CA LEU A 134 10.17 3.79 -13.31
C LEU A 134 9.71 5.09 -13.98
N ALA A 135 9.08 4.96 -15.15
CA ALA A 135 8.57 6.12 -15.89
C ALA A 135 7.53 6.90 -15.09
N GLY A 136 6.56 6.19 -14.49
CA GLY A 136 5.57 6.80 -13.62
C GLY A 136 6.19 7.49 -12.41
N GLY A 137 7.07 6.81 -11.69
CA GLY A 137 7.75 7.37 -10.52
C GLY A 137 8.59 8.62 -10.83
N CYS A 138 9.35 8.59 -11.93
CA CYS A 138 10.11 9.76 -12.40
C CYS A 138 9.18 10.93 -12.76
N LEU A 139 8.11 10.69 -13.50
CA LEU A 139 7.13 11.73 -13.83
C LEU A 139 6.48 12.31 -12.57
N GLY A 140 6.17 11.47 -11.57
CA GLY A 140 5.61 11.91 -10.31
C GLY A 140 6.52 12.88 -9.55
N VAL A 141 7.82 12.57 -9.48
CA VAL A 141 8.81 13.48 -8.87
C VAL A 141 8.96 14.76 -9.69
N LEU A 142 9.16 14.64 -11.02
CA LEU A 142 9.38 15.78 -11.91
C LEU A 142 8.22 16.79 -11.90
N PHE A 143 6.99 16.31 -11.90
CA PHE A 143 5.81 17.18 -11.89
C PHE A 143 5.50 17.76 -10.51
N LEU A 144 5.98 17.14 -9.44
CA LEU A 144 5.79 17.66 -8.09
C LEU A 144 6.79 18.79 -7.75
N ILE A 145 8.03 18.73 -8.22
CA ILE A 145 9.07 19.72 -7.86
C ILE A 145 8.60 21.18 -8.09
N PRO A 146 8.02 21.56 -9.23
CA PRO A 146 7.52 22.91 -9.42
C PRO A 146 6.40 23.32 -8.45
N LEU A 147 5.66 22.35 -7.91
CA LEU A 147 4.55 22.55 -6.98
C LEU A 147 5.01 22.57 -5.51
N ARG A 148 6.26 22.13 -5.23
CA ARG A 148 6.81 22.00 -3.89
C ARG A 148 6.70 23.31 -3.10
N ARG A 149 7.17 24.40 -3.70
CA ARG A 149 7.22 25.70 -3.03
C ARG A 149 5.85 26.16 -2.56
N TYR A 150 4.85 26.02 -3.42
CA TYR A 150 3.47 26.34 -3.07
C TYR A 150 2.96 25.51 -1.90
N PHE A 151 3.01 24.17 -2.00
CA PHE A 151 2.45 23.29 -0.97
C PHE A 151 3.22 23.35 0.34
N VAL A 152 4.56 23.36 0.28
CA VAL A 152 5.42 23.21 1.46
C VAL A 152 5.65 24.55 2.19
N ARG A 153 5.90 25.61 1.43
CA ARG A 153 6.24 26.94 1.98
C ARG A 153 5.04 27.88 2.06
N ASP A 154 4.37 28.16 0.94
CA ASP A 154 3.31 29.18 0.88
C ASP A 154 2.05 28.75 1.64
N MET A 155 1.82 27.45 1.76
CA MET A 155 0.73 26.85 2.53
C MET A 155 1.15 26.41 3.95
N HIS A 156 2.28 26.93 4.47
CA HIS A 156 2.75 26.63 5.82
C HIS A 156 1.67 26.98 6.87
N GLY A 157 1.41 26.04 7.81
CA GLY A 157 0.39 26.18 8.85
C GLY A 157 -1.07 26.24 8.37
N LYS A 158 -1.31 26.15 7.03
CA LYS A 158 -2.67 26.03 6.47
C LYS A 158 -3.05 24.58 6.18
N LEU A 159 -2.07 23.74 5.87
CA LEU A 159 -2.22 22.32 5.61
C LEU A 159 -1.63 21.52 6.78
N PRO A 160 -2.36 20.53 7.33
CA PRO A 160 -1.98 19.83 8.58
C PRO A 160 -0.80 18.86 8.43
N TYR A 161 -0.57 18.29 7.26
CA TYR A 161 0.50 17.32 7.00
C TYR A 161 0.66 16.22 8.07
N PRO A 162 -0.38 15.44 8.37
CA PRO A 162 -0.37 14.55 9.55
C PRO A 162 0.75 13.50 9.51
N GLU A 163 1.06 12.95 8.33
CA GLU A 163 2.13 11.97 8.16
C GLU A 163 3.52 12.61 8.29
N ALA A 164 3.75 13.76 7.64
CA ALA A 164 5.02 14.47 7.76
C ALA A 164 5.27 14.92 9.21
N THR A 165 4.23 15.31 9.94
CA THR A 165 4.31 15.64 11.37
C THR A 165 4.81 14.43 12.16
N ALA A 166 4.19 13.25 11.96
CA ALA A 166 4.59 12.03 12.66
C ALA A 166 6.05 11.64 12.36
N ILE A 167 6.47 11.68 11.09
CA ILE A 167 7.85 11.39 10.67
C ILE A 167 8.82 12.40 11.31
N THR A 168 8.48 13.68 11.28
CA THR A 168 9.32 14.75 11.83
C THR A 168 9.51 14.57 13.35
N GLU A 169 8.43 14.28 14.08
CA GLU A 169 8.49 14.01 15.51
C GLU A 169 9.37 12.80 15.83
N VAL A 170 9.25 11.71 15.06
CA VAL A 170 10.11 10.53 15.22
C VAL A 170 11.57 10.91 15.01
N LEU A 171 11.90 11.67 13.96
CA LEU A 171 13.28 12.05 13.66
C LEU A 171 13.90 12.96 14.72
N VAL A 172 13.12 13.91 15.23
CA VAL A 172 13.59 14.85 16.29
C VAL A 172 13.69 14.14 17.66
N THR A 173 12.72 13.35 18.04
CA THR A 173 12.71 12.64 19.33
C THR A 173 13.63 11.42 19.33
N GLY A 174 13.85 10.83 18.19
CA GLY A 174 14.66 9.61 18.02
C GLY A 174 16.14 9.79 18.31
N GLU A 175 16.66 11.00 18.37
CA GLU A 175 18.01 11.25 18.89
C GLU A 175 18.20 10.74 20.32
N LYS A 176 17.09 10.56 21.07
CA LYS A 176 17.10 10.07 22.46
C LYS A 176 17.13 8.54 22.61
N GLY A 177 16.82 7.71 21.59
CA GLY A 177 16.70 6.29 21.87
C GLY A 177 16.62 5.27 20.73
N GLY A 178 17.67 4.49 20.51
CA GLY A 178 17.68 3.28 19.67
C GLY A 178 16.88 2.08 20.20
N SER A 179 16.13 2.20 21.30
CA SER A 179 15.27 1.15 21.84
C SER A 179 14.07 0.84 20.94
N GLN A 180 13.56 1.82 20.22
CA GLN A 180 12.43 1.67 19.27
C GLN A 180 12.85 0.85 18.04
N ALA A 181 14.04 1.10 17.48
CA ALA A 181 14.57 0.32 16.36
C ALA A 181 14.80 -1.15 16.74
N LYS A 182 15.31 -1.41 17.96
CA LYS A 182 15.46 -2.78 18.48
C LYS A 182 14.10 -3.48 18.59
N LEU A 183 13.08 -2.78 19.08
CA LEU A 183 11.73 -3.32 19.22
C LEU A 183 11.13 -3.65 17.86
N LEU A 184 11.28 -2.77 16.86
CA LEU A 184 10.84 -2.98 15.49
C LEU A 184 11.53 -4.20 14.87
N LEU A 185 12.87 -4.30 14.96
CA LEU A 185 13.64 -5.43 14.44
C LEU A 185 13.27 -6.75 15.12
N GLN A 186 13.06 -6.76 16.44
CA GLN A 186 12.61 -7.94 17.17
C GLN A 186 11.22 -8.39 16.69
N ALA A 187 10.26 -7.48 16.55
CA ALA A 187 8.93 -7.80 16.03
C ALA A 187 8.99 -8.31 14.59
N THR A 188 9.81 -7.70 13.74
CA THR A 188 10.05 -8.15 12.36
C THR A 188 10.66 -9.55 12.30
N ALA A 189 11.64 -9.85 13.15
CA ALA A 189 12.25 -11.18 13.18
C ALA A 189 11.28 -12.26 13.68
N ILE A 190 10.55 -12.00 14.78
CA ILE A 190 9.55 -12.94 15.32
C ILE A 190 8.48 -13.25 14.26
N SER A 191 7.93 -12.23 13.67
CA SER A 191 6.89 -12.33 12.66
C SER A 191 7.39 -12.99 11.36
N GLY A 192 8.59 -12.60 10.89
CA GLY A 192 9.17 -13.17 9.69
C GLY A 192 9.44 -14.67 9.81
N VAL A 193 9.97 -15.10 10.94
CA VAL A 193 10.18 -16.53 11.23
C VAL A 193 8.83 -17.25 11.34
N TYR A 194 7.88 -16.70 12.08
CA TYR A 194 6.56 -17.30 12.27
C TYR A 194 5.84 -17.49 10.95
N ASP A 195 5.68 -16.40 10.16
CA ASP A 195 4.93 -16.47 8.90
C ASP A 195 5.69 -17.29 7.83
N TYR A 196 7.02 -17.29 7.81
CA TYR A 196 7.81 -18.16 6.93
C TYR A 196 7.54 -19.63 7.16
N PHE A 197 7.53 -20.08 8.42
CA PHE A 197 7.29 -21.49 8.74
C PHE A 197 5.83 -21.90 8.48
N VAL A 198 4.86 -21.06 8.76
CA VAL A 198 3.45 -21.40 8.55
C VAL A 198 3.07 -21.36 7.07
N THR A 199 3.55 -20.38 6.31
CA THR A 199 3.14 -20.21 4.90
C THR A 199 3.96 -21.04 3.92
N THR A 200 5.21 -21.42 4.28
CA THR A 200 6.12 -22.12 3.36
C THR A 200 6.15 -23.63 3.63
N PHE A 201 6.29 -24.02 4.88
CA PHE A 201 6.40 -25.43 5.27
C PHE A 201 5.12 -26.01 5.87
N HIS A 202 4.10 -25.18 6.08
CA HIS A 202 2.84 -25.62 6.69
C HIS A 202 3.05 -26.42 8.00
N VAL A 203 4.03 -25.98 8.81
CA VAL A 203 4.43 -26.64 10.08
C VAL A 203 3.25 -26.79 11.02
N TRP A 204 2.33 -25.83 10.98
CA TRP A 204 0.98 -25.88 11.55
C TRP A 204 0.00 -25.26 10.55
N LYS A 205 -1.30 -25.46 10.75
CA LYS A 205 -2.32 -24.93 9.84
C LYS A 205 -2.31 -23.40 9.81
N GLU A 206 -2.23 -22.83 8.62
CA GLU A 206 -2.41 -21.39 8.39
C GLU A 206 -3.90 -21.02 8.57
N TYR A 207 -4.80 -21.79 7.95
CA TYR A 207 -6.23 -21.54 7.97
C TYR A 207 -6.92 -22.43 9.02
N LEU A 208 -7.60 -21.77 9.97
CA LEU A 208 -8.40 -22.41 11.00
C LEU A 208 -9.86 -22.38 10.57
N ASP A 209 -10.44 -23.51 10.28
CA ASP A 209 -11.84 -23.67 9.88
C ASP A 209 -12.70 -24.39 10.92
N PHE A 210 -12.06 -24.95 11.95
CA PHE A 210 -12.69 -25.68 13.04
C PHE A 210 -13.66 -26.79 12.59
N GLN A 211 -13.48 -27.34 11.38
CA GLN A 211 -14.36 -28.38 10.83
C GLN A 211 -14.26 -29.71 11.58
N PHE A 212 -13.27 -29.89 12.43
CA PHE A 212 -13.21 -31.03 13.36
C PHE A 212 -14.30 -30.97 14.44
N VAL A 213 -14.98 -29.83 14.61
CA VAL A 213 -16.12 -29.68 15.51
C VAL A 213 -17.42 -30.08 14.75
N PRO A 214 -18.18 -31.11 15.18
CA PRO A 214 -19.34 -31.60 14.41
C PRO A 214 -20.39 -30.51 14.12
N ALA A 215 -20.58 -29.57 15.01
CA ALA A 215 -21.49 -28.44 14.79
C ALA A 215 -21.06 -27.56 13.62
N MET A 216 -19.75 -27.28 13.48
CA MET A 216 -19.20 -26.45 12.37
C MET A 216 -19.29 -27.22 11.05
N GLN A 217 -19.00 -28.51 11.06
CA GLN A 217 -19.17 -29.36 9.88
C GLN A 217 -20.64 -29.36 9.40
N THR A 218 -21.60 -29.61 10.31
CA THR A 218 -23.02 -29.58 9.98
C THR A 218 -23.46 -28.22 9.42
N LEU A 219 -22.94 -27.12 9.97
CA LEU A 219 -23.25 -25.77 9.52
C LEU A 219 -22.72 -25.52 8.10
N SER A 220 -21.49 -25.97 7.82
CA SER A 220 -20.87 -25.89 6.50
C SER A 220 -21.59 -26.72 5.44
N GLU A 221 -22.00 -27.94 5.77
CA GLU A 221 -22.67 -28.84 4.84
C GLU A 221 -24.10 -28.41 4.56
N ARG A 222 -24.89 -28.11 5.60
CA ARG A 222 -26.33 -27.83 5.50
C ARG A 222 -26.68 -26.40 5.17
N ALA A 223 -25.88 -25.43 5.63
CA ALA A 223 -26.17 -24.02 5.44
C ALA A 223 -25.12 -23.28 4.59
N LYS A 224 -24.03 -23.94 4.15
CA LYS A 224 -22.90 -23.34 3.44
C LYS A 224 -22.26 -22.17 4.20
N VAL A 225 -22.38 -22.16 5.53
CA VAL A 225 -21.75 -21.20 6.43
C VAL A 225 -20.42 -21.77 6.91
N THR A 226 -19.33 -21.10 6.56
CA THR A 226 -17.98 -21.45 7.00
C THR A 226 -17.41 -20.32 7.83
N LEU A 227 -16.96 -20.62 9.06
CA LEU A 227 -16.18 -19.71 9.87
C LEU A 227 -14.73 -20.09 9.71
N SER A 228 -13.94 -19.16 9.16
CA SER A 228 -12.53 -19.36 8.89
C SER A 228 -11.69 -18.21 9.42
N PHE A 229 -10.43 -18.50 9.77
CA PHE A 229 -9.51 -17.60 10.39
C PHE A 229 -8.09 -17.87 9.86
N ASP A 230 -7.38 -16.85 9.39
CA ASP A 230 -6.00 -16.96 8.93
C ASP A 230 -5.05 -16.57 10.08
N ALA A 231 -4.31 -17.55 10.60
CA ALA A 231 -3.44 -17.37 11.78
C ALA A 231 -2.06 -16.82 11.40
N ILE A 232 -2.00 -15.71 10.66
CA ILE A 232 -0.75 -15.05 10.26
C ILE A 232 -0.53 -13.73 10.99
N SER A 233 0.73 -13.45 11.29
CA SER A 233 1.13 -12.27 12.04
C SER A 233 0.94 -10.97 11.26
N PHE A 234 1.09 -11.01 9.94
CA PHE A 234 0.94 -9.87 9.07
C PHE A 234 -0.44 -9.20 9.22
N ILE A 235 -1.53 -9.98 9.15
CA ILE A 235 -2.91 -9.44 9.21
C ILE A 235 -3.24 -8.95 10.62
N LEU A 236 -2.71 -9.60 11.66
CA LEU A 236 -2.84 -9.13 13.04
C LEU A 236 -2.24 -7.72 13.19
N GLY A 237 -1.03 -7.51 12.68
CA GLY A 237 -0.36 -6.20 12.67
C GLY A 237 -1.16 -5.15 11.89
N LEU A 238 -1.65 -5.50 10.70
CA LEU A 238 -2.49 -4.64 9.87
C LEU A 238 -3.75 -4.18 10.62
N GLY A 239 -4.47 -5.11 11.25
CA GLY A 239 -5.66 -4.80 12.02
C GLY A 239 -5.39 -3.85 13.19
N TYR A 240 -4.25 -4.02 13.86
CA TYR A 240 -3.82 -3.11 14.92
C TYR A 240 -3.62 -1.67 14.40
N VAL A 241 -2.92 -1.51 13.27
CA VAL A 241 -2.64 -0.21 12.66
C VAL A 241 -3.93 0.44 12.11
N MET A 242 -4.80 -0.33 11.48
CA MET A 242 -6.11 0.15 11.00
C MET A 242 -7.03 0.62 12.13
N GLY A 243 -6.87 0.07 13.32
CA GLY A 243 -7.70 0.34 14.48
C GLY A 243 -9.07 -0.33 14.43
N ILE A 244 -9.77 -0.35 15.57
CA ILE A 244 -11.01 -1.13 15.76
C ILE A 244 -12.12 -0.76 14.77
N ARG A 245 -12.35 0.54 14.50
CA ARG A 245 -13.46 0.98 13.64
C ARG A 245 -13.29 0.47 12.22
N SER A 246 -12.11 0.62 11.63
CA SER A 246 -11.84 0.16 10.26
C SER A 246 -11.84 -1.37 10.16
N SER A 247 -11.27 -2.06 11.16
CA SER A 247 -11.26 -3.53 11.23
C SER A 247 -12.66 -4.12 11.38
N MET A 248 -13.54 -3.47 12.17
CA MET A 248 -14.96 -3.87 12.28
C MET A 248 -15.71 -3.69 10.95
N ILE A 249 -15.50 -2.59 10.25
CA ILE A 249 -16.13 -2.33 8.96
C ILE A 249 -15.66 -3.35 7.91
N LEU A 250 -14.35 -3.65 7.89
CA LEU A 250 -13.78 -4.68 7.00
C LEU A 250 -14.41 -6.04 7.30
N CYS A 251 -14.44 -6.44 8.56
CA CYS A 251 -15.02 -7.73 8.98
C CYS A 251 -16.52 -7.80 8.70
N ALA A 252 -17.27 -6.72 8.89
CA ALA A 252 -18.71 -6.65 8.59
C ALA A 252 -18.99 -6.92 7.10
N GLY A 253 -18.15 -6.40 6.19
CA GLY A 253 -18.20 -6.75 4.77
C GLY A 253 -18.01 -8.25 4.53
N GLY A 254 -17.02 -8.86 5.19
CA GLY A 254 -16.77 -10.31 5.10
C GLY A 254 -17.91 -11.14 5.68
N VAL A 255 -18.50 -10.72 6.79
CA VAL A 255 -19.69 -11.36 7.39
C VAL A 255 -20.88 -11.31 6.41
N LEU A 256 -21.17 -10.14 5.83
CA LEU A 256 -22.25 -10.03 4.84
C LEU A 256 -22.00 -10.98 3.64
N ALA A 257 -20.76 -11.02 3.13
CA ALA A 257 -20.41 -11.83 1.97
C ALA A 257 -20.52 -13.33 2.26
N ASN A 258 -19.89 -13.81 3.34
CA ASN A 258 -19.72 -15.26 3.59
C ASN A 258 -20.84 -15.87 4.44
N LEU A 259 -21.41 -15.11 5.39
CA LEU A 259 -22.43 -15.65 6.29
C LEU A 259 -23.87 -15.30 5.87
N VAL A 260 -24.05 -14.37 4.91
CA VAL A 260 -25.38 -13.99 4.42
C VAL A 260 -25.52 -14.28 2.93
N LEU A 261 -24.67 -13.71 2.07
CA LEU A 261 -24.84 -13.84 0.62
C LEU A 261 -24.56 -15.25 0.11
N VAL A 262 -23.52 -15.92 0.60
CA VAL A 262 -23.21 -17.32 0.19
C VAL A 262 -24.34 -18.26 0.54
N PRO A 263 -24.84 -18.34 1.79
CA PRO A 263 -25.99 -19.16 2.14
C PRO A 263 -27.26 -18.82 1.38
N LEU A 264 -27.53 -17.51 1.18
CA LEU A 264 -28.71 -17.04 0.47
C LEU A 264 -28.69 -17.48 -1.00
N ILE A 265 -27.57 -17.32 -1.69
CA ILE A 265 -27.40 -17.75 -3.09
C ILE A 265 -27.56 -19.27 -3.18
N TRP A 266 -26.99 -20.03 -2.25
CA TRP A 266 -27.16 -21.47 -2.23
C TRP A 266 -28.61 -21.87 -1.98
N MET A 267 -29.27 -21.27 -1.00
CA MET A 267 -30.66 -21.58 -0.64
C MET A 267 -31.61 -21.35 -1.83
N ILE A 268 -31.47 -20.23 -2.55
CA ILE A 268 -32.27 -19.95 -3.73
C ILE A 268 -31.84 -20.84 -4.90
N GLY A 269 -30.54 -20.94 -5.15
CA GLY A 269 -29.98 -21.65 -6.29
C GLY A 269 -30.13 -23.15 -6.25
N SER A 270 -30.26 -23.77 -5.04
CA SER A 270 -30.50 -25.19 -4.87
C SER A 270 -31.87 -25.64 -5.35
N HIS A 271 -32.83 -24.73 -5.47
CA HIS A 271 -34.19 -24.97 -5.98
C HIS A 271 -34.32 -24.70 -7.48
N LEU A 272 -33.27 -24.18 -8.15
CA LEU A 272 -33.28 -23.98 -9.59
C LEU A 272 -33.04 -25.29 -10.33
N PRO A 273 -33.44 -25.38 -11.63
CA PRO A 273 -33.11 -26.51 -12.49
C PRO A 273 -31.61 -26.81 -12.47
N ASP A 274 -31.25 -28.09 -12.76
CA ASP A 274 -29.86 -28.58 -12.74
C ASP A 274 -28.99 -27.96 -13.88
N ALA A 275 -29.14 -26.67 -14.12
CA ALA A 275 -28.44 -25.88 -15.11
C ALA A 275 -27.47 -24.90 -14.42
N ALA A 276 -26.33 -24.68 -15.04
CA ALA A 276 -25.37 -23.67 -14.57
C ALA A 276 -25.94 -22.26 -14.81
N VAL A 277 -25.90 -21.42 -13.78
CA VAL A 277 -26.29 -20.01 -13.87
C VAL A 277 -25.03 -19.16 -14.06
N TYR A 278 -24.99 -18.37 -15.14
CA TYR A 278 -23.87 -17.47 -15.41
C TYR A 278 -23.55 -16.54 -14.22
N PRO A 279 -22.29 -16.33 -13.82
CA PRO A 279 -21.04 -16.71 -14.50
C PRO A 279 -20.49 -18.12 -14.16
N ALA A 280 -21.14 -18.90 -13.33
CA ALA A 280 -20.67 -20.24 -13.00
C ALA A 280 -20.88 -21.25 -14.14
N VAL A 281 -20.06 -22.30 -14.13
CA VAL A 281 -20.10 -23.39 -15.12
C VAL A 281 -20.70 -24.69 -14.57
N ILE A 282 -21.00 -24.71 -13.25
CA ILE A 282 -21.63 -25.85 -12.57
C ILE A 282 -22.90 -25.39 -11.84
N PRO A 283 -23.91 -26.28 -11.67
CA PRO A 283 -25.12 -25.94 -10.94
C PRO A 283 -24.85 -25.51 -9.50
N ILE A 284 -25.56 -24.49 -9.01
CA ILE A 284 -25.36 -23.93 -7.65
C ILE A 284 -25.57 -24.99 -6.56
N ALA A 285 -26.54 -25.93 -6.76
CA ALA A 285 -26.81 -26.99 -5.83
C ALA A 285 -25.57 -27.89 -5.54
N LYS A 286 -24.67 -28.03 -6.51
CA LYS A 286 -23.45 -28.87 -6.43
C LYS A 286 -22.23 -28.10 -5.97
N MET A 287 -22.35 -26.77 -5.73
CA MET A 287 -21.23 -25.93 -5.33
C MET A 287 -20.92 -26.00 -3.84
N THR A 288 -19.63 -25.87 -3.51
CA THR A 288 -19.15 -25.58 -2.16
C THR A 288 -19.35 -24.09 -1.85
N ALA A 289 -19.31 -23.72 -0.55
CA ALA A 289 -19.38 -22.32 -0.11
C ALA A 289 -18.30 -21.46 -0.80
N ALA A 290 -17.07 -21.97 -0.89
CA ALA A 290 -15.95 -21.28 -1.55
C ALA A 290 -16.19 -21.08 -3.07
N GLN A 291 -16.81 -22.05 -3.75
CA GLN A 291 -17.15 -21.91 -5.18
C GLN A 291 -18.26 -20.89 -5.38
N ILE A 292 -19.29 -20.85 -4.54
CA ILE A 292 -20.35 -19.82 -4.59
C ILE A 292 -19.76 -18.44 -4.34
N PHE A 293 -18.90 -18.32 -3.33
CA PHE A 293 -18.20 -17.07 -3.04
C PHE A 293 -17.42 -16.56 -4.28
N ARG A 294 -16.60 -17.44 -4.88
CA ARG A 294 -15.78 -17.10 -6.04
C ARG A 294 -16.60 -16.76 -7.28
N SER A 295 -17.66 -17.52 -7.55
CA SER A 295 -18.44 -17.38 -8.79
C SER A 295 -19.47 -16.26 -8.76
N TYR A 296 -19.97 -15.85 -7.59
CA TYR A 296 -21.04 -14.84 -7.48
C TYR A 296 -20.70 -13.70 -6.52
N VAL A 297 -20.41 -14.00 -5.27
CA VAL A 297 -20.28 -12.98 -4.23
C VAL A 297 -19.09 -12.07 -4.48
N ARG A 298 -18.01 -12.60 -5.01
CA ARG A 298 -16.82 -11.84 -5.36
C ARG A 298 -17.10 -10.77 -6.42
N TYR A 299 -17.95 -11.06 -7.42
CA TYR A 299 -18.39 -10.07 -8.42
C TYR A 299 -19.22 -8.94 -7.78
N VAL A 300 -20.05 -9.26 -6.79
CA VAL A 300 -20.73 -8.26 -5.97
C VAL A 300 -19.71 -7.37 -5.25
N GLY A 301 -18.68 -7.98 -4.64
CA GLY A 301 -17.56 -7.25 -4.02
C GLY A 301 -16.85 -6.31 -4.99
N VAL A 302 -16.54 -6.76 -6.21
CA VAL A 302 -15.91 -5.92 -7.27
C VAL A 302 -16.80 -4.74 -7.62
N GLY A 303 -18.11 -4.95 -7.84
CA GLY A 303 -19.07 -3.88 -8.11
C GLY A 303 -19.14 -2.85 -6.98
N ALA A 304 -19.12 -3.34 -5.74
CA ALA A 304 -19.10 -2.47 -4.56
C ALA A 304 -17.81 -1.63 -4.47
N ILE A 305 -16.63 -2.23 -4.71
CA ILE A 305 -15.35 -1.50 -4.68
C ILE A 305 -15.29 -0.48 -5.83
N ALA A 306 -15.72 -0.85 -7.04
CA ALA A 306 -15.74 0.07 -8.18
C ALA A 306 -16.62 1.31 -7.88
N THR A 307 -17.80 1.09 -7.34
CA THR A 307 -18.71 2.18 -6.97
C THR A 307 -18.17 3.03 -5.82
N ALA A 308 -17.58 2.40 -4.79
CA ALA A 308 -16.91 3.12 -3.72
C ALA A 308 -15.72 3.96 -4.23
N GLY A 309 -15.00 3.48 -5.23
CA GLY A 309 -13.97 4.24 -5.92
C GLY A 309 -14.52 5.47 -6.65
N ILE A 310 -15.66 5.35 -7.33
CA ILE A 310 -16.35 6.50 -7.96
C ILE A 310 -16.74 7.53 -6.89
N PHE A 311 -17.28 7.11 -5.74
CA PHE A 311 -17.54 8.03 -4.62
C PHE A 311 -16.27 8.70 -4.11
N GLY A 312 -15.14 7.96 -4.06
CA GLY A 312 -13.82 8.52 -3.75
C GLY A 312 -13.43 9.65 -4.71
N ILE A 313 -13.65 9.45 -6.02
CA ILE A 313 -13.43 10.48 -7.05
C ILE A 313 -14.33 11.69 -6.80
N LEU A 314 -15.64 11.47 -6.62
CA LEU A 314 -16.61 12.55 -6.42
C LEU A 314 -16.30 13.39 -5.17
N LYS A 315 -15.92 12.74 -4.06
CA LYS A 315 -15.49 13.42 -2.83
C LYS A 315 -14.21 14.23 -3.00
N SER A 316 -13.28 13.73 -3.81
CA SER A 316 -12.02 14.39 -4.12
C SER A 316 -12.16 15.47 -5.19
N MET A 317 -13.28 15.54 -5.90
CA MET A 317 -13.46 16.44 -7.05
C MET A 317 -13.21 17.92 -6.71
N ARG A 318 -13.63 18.36 -5.52
CA ARG A 318 -13.34 19.74 -5.06
C ARG A 318 -11.84 19.98 -4.93
N ILE A 319 -11.08 18.99 -4.45
CA ILE A 319 -9.61 19.03 -4.34
C ILE A 319 -9.01 19.00 -5.73
N VAL A 320 -9.51 18.12 -6.61
CA VAL A 320 -9.05 17.98 -8.00
C VAL A 320 -9.19 19.32 -8.74
N VAL A 321 -10.39 19.90 -8.76
CA VAL A 321 -10.67 21.18 -9.44
C VAL A 321 -9.85 22.32 -8.84
N GLY A 322 -9.72 22.39 -7.52
CA GLY A 322 -8.89 23.38 -6.84
C GLY A 322 -7.41 23.27 -7.21
N SER A 323 -6.90 22.03 -7.33
CA SER A 323 -5.51 21.75 -7.68
C SER A 323 -5.14 22.15 -9.11
N PHE A 324 -6.09 22.16 -10.05
CA PHE A 324 -5.87 22.67 -11.40
C PHE A 324 -5.50 24.18 -11.40
N GLY A 325 -6.21 24.98 -10.62
CA GLY A 325 -5.93 26.40 -10.48
C GLY A 325 -4.55 26.65 -9.87
N VAL A 326 -4.18 25.85 -8.86
CA VAL A 326 -2.89 25.91 -8.17
C VAL A 326 -1.73 25.58 -9.10
N ALA A 327 -1.84 24.47 -9.85
CA ALA A 327 -0.81 24.06 -10.81
C ALA A 327 -0.55 25.15 -11.86
N LEU A 328 -1.63 25.73 -12.41
CA LEU A 328 -1.51 26.82 -13.41
C LEU A 328 -0.88 28.08 -12.83
N HIS A 329 -1.20 28.40 -11.57
CA HIS A 329 -0.66 29.59 -10.88
C HIS A 329 0.82 29.43 -10.51
N ALA A 330 1.22 28.25 -10.05
CA ALA A 330 2.62 27.93 -9.73
C ALA A 330 3.54 28.01 -10.96
N PHE A 331 3.05 27.60 -12.14
CA PHE A 331 3.80 27.74 -13.40
C PHE A 331 3.95 29.19 -13.87
N ARG A 332 2.99 30.07 -13.55
CA ARG A 332 3.03 31.47 -13.95
C ARG A 332 3.95 32.33 -13.08
N LYS A 333 4.17 31.95 -11.83
CA LYS A 333 4.96 32.71 -10.85
C LYS A 333 6.44 32.32 -10.82
N GLY A 334 7.11 32.05 -11.90
CA GLY A 334 8.55 31.76 -11.96
C GLY A 334 9.39 32.77 -11.14
N GLU A 335 9.40 32.62 -9.79
CA GLU A 335 10.16 33.50 -8.89
C GLU A 335 11.60 33.00 -8.74
N ALA A 336 12.51 33.95 -8.74
CA ALA A 336 13.91 33.72 -8.51
C ALA A 336 14.17 32.98 -7.19
N THR A 337 15.00 31.96 -7.24
CA THR A 337 15.50 31.22 -6.06
C THR A 337 16.23 32.19 -5.13
N SER A 338 15.78 32.27 -3.88
CA SER A 338 16.60 32.85 -2.81
C SER A 338 17.89 32.03 -2.75
N GLY A 339 19.04 32.66 -2.57
CA GLY A 339 20.36 31.99 -2.59
C GLY A 339 20.59 31.02 -1.40
N GLU A 340 19.61 30.85 -0.52
CA GLU A 340 19.70 30.01 0.68
C GLU A 340 19.66 28.52 0.36
N ARG A 341 20.44 27.72 1.11
CA ARG A 341 20.53 26.27 0.99
C ARG A 341 19.15 25.58 1.09
N THR A 342 18.33 26.03 2.02
CA THR A 342 17.02 25.47 2.35
C THR A 342 15.92 25.80 1.33
N ASP A 343 16.20 26.61 0.32
CA ASP A 343 15.25 27.03 -0.72
C ASP A 343 15.71 26.64 -2.14
N ARG A 344 16.85 25.97 -2.25
CA ARG A 344 17.49 25.65 -3.53
C ARG A 344 16.92 24.35 -4.10
N ASP A 345 16.12 24.45 -5.16
CA ASP A 345 15.62 23.34 -5.98
C ASP A 345 16.62 22.96 -7.10
N ILE A 346 16.39 21.81 -7.76
CA ILE A 346 17.10 21.48 -9.00
C ILE A 346 16.71 22.46 -10.12
N PRO A 347 17.64 22.73 -11.09
CA PRO A 347 17.35 23.66 -12.17
C PRO A 347 16.14 23.22 -13.02
N VAL A 348 15.30 24.19 -13.41
CA VAL A 348 14.11 23.95 -14.26
C VAL A 348 14.46 23.23 -15.56
N LEU A 349 15.63 23.54 -16.14
CA LEU A 349 16.12 22.85 -17.35
C LEU A 349 16.28 21.34 -17.11
N SER A 350 16.79 20.93 -15.93
CA SER A 350 16.92 19.51 -15.58
C SER A 350 15.55 18.83 -15.46
N ILE A 351 14.54 19.53 -14.95
CA ILE A 351 13.16 19.03 -14.88
C ILE A 351 12.62 18.81 -16.29
N LEU A 352 12.78 19.80 -17.18
CA LEU A 352 12.31 19.73 -18.57
C LEU A 352 12.99 18.58 -19.33
N ILE A 353 14.29 18.43 -19.20
CA ILE A 353 15.05 17.31 -19.80
C ILE A 353 14.52 15.98 -19.24
N GLY A 354 14.31 15.88 -17.94
CA GLY A 354 13.77 14.68 -17.31
C GLY A 354 12.39 14.30 -17.84
N VAL A 355 11.49 15.27 -18.03
CA VAL A 355 10.16 15.05 -18.62
C VAL A 355 10.27 14.57 -20.06
N ILE A 356 11.14 15.18 -20.87
CA ILE A 356 11.37 14.77 -22.27
C ILE A 356 11.92 13.33 -22.33
N VAL A 357 12.91 13.02 -21.52
CA VAL A 357 13.49 11.64 -21.46
C VAL A 357 12.42 10.65 -21.01
N SER A 358 11.60 10.96 -20.02
CA SER A 358 10.51 10.12 -19.60
C SER A 358 9.46 9.95 -20.71
N ALA A 359 9.11 11.00 -21.43
CA ALA A 359 8.17 10.94 -22.55
C ALA A 359 8.71 10.09 -23.71
N ILE A 360 10.00 10.18 -24.02
CA ILE A 360 10.65 9.31 -25.03
C ILE A 360 10.58 7.85 -24.56
N GLY A 361 10.87 7.57 -23.31
CA GLY A 361 10.77 6.24 -22.77
C GLY A 361 9.34 5.69 -22.83
N VAL A 362 8.33 6.49 -22.48
CA VAL A 362 6.91 6.13 -22.66
C VAL A 362 6.60 5.85 -24.13
N ALA A 363 7.10 6.68 -25.06
CA ALA A 363 6.93 6.46 -26.50
C ALA A 363 7.52 5.12 -26.96
N VAL A 364 8.71 4.76 -26.48
CA VAL A 364 9.36 3.47 -26.79
C VAL A 364 8.53 2.31 -26.24
N LEU A 365 8.08 2.37 -25.00
CA LEU A 365 7.24 1.33 -24.40
C LEU A 365 5.94 1.15 -25.20
N LEU A 366 5.20 2.23 -25.44
CA LEU A 366 3.92 2.18 -26.13
C LEU A 366 4.09 1.80 -27.61
N GLY A 367 5.19 2.24 -28.23
CA GLY A 367 5.58 1.87 -29.59
C GLY A 367 5.92 0.39 -29.76
N SER A 368 6.40 -0.27 -28.71
CA SER A 368 6.62 -1.73 -28.72
C SER A 368 5.30 -2.53 -28.73
N LEU A 369 4.18 -1.91 -28.33
CA LEU A 369 2.87 -2.57 -28.28
C LEU A 369 2.03 -2.36 -29.55
N THR A 370 2.23 -1.25 -30.26
CA THR A 370 1.48 -0.92 -31.47
C THR A 370 2.31 -0.05 -32.40
N PRO A 371 2.24 -0.25 -33.74
CA PRO A 371 2.91 0.62 -34.70
C PRO A 371 2.11 1.91 -35.02
N SER A 372 0.91 2.07 -34.47
CA SER A 372 0.03 3.21 -34.78
C SER A 372 0.49 4.50 -34.11
N LEU A 373 1.09 5.41 -34.86
CA LEU A 373 1.58 6.69 -34.34
C LEU A 373 0.49 7.53 -33.63
N PRO A 374 -0.75 7.66 -34.15
CA PRO A 374 -1.81 8.40 -33.44
C PRO A 374 -2.15 7.80 -32.08
N VAL A 375 -2.14 6.48 -31.95
CA VAL A 375 -2.38 5.77 -30.68
C VAL A 375 -1.26 6.03 -29.70
N ILE A 376 0.01 5.97 -30.15
CA ILE A 376 1.18 6.25 -29.33
C ILE A 376 1.14 7.69 -28.81
N LEU A 377 0.89 8.65 -29.70
CA LEU A 377 0.80 10.07 -29.31
C LEU A 377 -0.34 10.32 -28.32
N ALA A 378 -1.51 9.72 -28.53
CA ALA A 378 -2.61 9.78 -27.57
C ALA A 378 -2.23 9.19 -26.21
N GLY A 379 -1.53 8.05 -26.20
CA GLY A 379 -1.03 7.41 -24.97
C GLY A 379 -0.01 8.27 -24.21
N ILE A 380 0.93 8.88 -24.91
CA ILE A 380 1.89 9.82 -24.31
C ILE A 380 1.15 11.02 -23.72
N ALA A 381 0.24 11.63 -24.47
CA ALA A 381 -0.53 12.79 -24.01
C ALA A 381 -1.36 12.46 -22.76
N LEU A 382 -2.06 11.31 -22.75
CA LEU A 382 -2.81 10.84 -21.58
C LEU A 382 -1.89 10.62 -20.38
N THR A 383 -0.75 9.96 -20.57
CA THR A 383 0.20 9.69 -19.48
C THR A 383 0.73 10.99 -18.88
N LEU A 384 1.20 11.93 -19.70
CA LEU A 384 1.79 13.18 -19.21
C LEU A 384 0.73 14.08 -18.55
N VAL A 385 -0.43 14.24 -19.19
CA VAL A 385 -1.51 15.09 -18.67
C VAL A 385 -2.02 14.57 -17.34
N PHE A 386 -2.36 13.28 -17.26
CA PHE A 386 -2.85 12.71 -16.00
C PHE A 386 -1.80 12.68 -14.92
N SER A 387 -0.55 12.33 -15.24
CA SER A 387 0.54 12.35 -14.25
C SER A 387 0.76 13.74 -13.66
N PHE A 388 0.71 14.80 -14.48
CA PHE A 388 0.84 16.17 -14.02
C PHE A 388 -0.31 16.59 -13.08
N PHE A 389 -1.55 16.41 -13.52
CA PHE A 389 -2.70 16.81 -12.72
C PHE A 389 -2.84 15.98 -11.45
N PHE A 390 -2.61 14.68 -11.55
CA PHE A 390 -2.74 13.80 -10.39
C PHE A 390 -1.60 13.96 -9.38
N ALA A 391 -0.42 14.40 -9.81
CA ALA A 391 0.63 14.81 -8.87
C ALA A 391 0.17 15.96 -7.97
N SER A 392 -0.51 16.97 -8.52
CA SER A 392 -1.10 18.05 -7.73
C SER A 392 -2.23 17.58 -6.81
N VAL A 393 -3.09 16.67 -7.30
CA VAL A 393 -4.18 16.08 -6.50
C VAL A 393 -3.62 15.28 -5.34
N ALA A 394 -2.62 14.43 -5.58
CA ALA A 394 -1.97 13.63 -4.55
C ALA A 394 -1.32 14.51 -3.48
N ALA A 395 -0.56 15.53 -3.90
CA ALA A 395 0.09 16.47 -2.99
C ALA A 395 -0.92 17.15 -2.06
N ASN A 396 -2.04 17.63 -2.59
CA ASN A 396 -3.08 18.27 -1.80
C ASN A 396 -3.82 17.27 -0.88
N ALA A 397 -4.16 16.11 -1.37
CA ALA A 397 -4.87 15.07 -0.62
C ALA A 397 -4.03 14.58 0.58
N ILE A 398 -2.76 14.27 0.36
CA ILE A 398 -1.83 13.83 1.40
C ILE A 398 -1.59 14.95 2.43
N ALA A 399 -1.37 16.17 1.94
CA ALA A 399 -1.15 17.33 2.83
C ALA A 399 -2.35 17.62 3.75
N THR A 400 -3.57 17.29 3.31
CA THR A 400 -4.80 17.55 4.08
C THR A 400 -5.27 16.36 4.91
N THR A 401 -5.16 15.13 4.38
CA THR A 401 -5.85 13.95 4.95
C THR A 401 -4.95 12.76 5.24
N ALA A 402 -3.67 12.81 4.87
CA ALA A 402 -2.73 11.68 4.86
C ALA A 402 -3.23 10.48 4.02
N ARG A 403 -4.16 10.68 3.09
CA ARG A 403 -4.70 9.61 2.25
C ARG A 403 -4.49 9.94 0.78
N ASN A 404 -3.84 9.02 0.09
CA ASN A 404 -3.63 9.13 -1.35
C ASN A 404 -4.82 8.52 -2.10
N PRO A 405 -5.50 9.25 -3.02
CA PRO A 405 -6.68 8.76 -3.74
C PRO A 405 -6.32 7.81 -4.90
N VAL A 406 -5.37 6.90 -4.70
CA VAL A 406 -4.77 6.04 -5.73
C VAL A 406 -5.82 5.23 -6.48
N SER A 407 -6.71 4.51 -5.79
CA SER A 407 -7.69 3.62 -6.42
C SER A 407 -8.66 4.37 -7.34
N GLY A 408 -9.21 5.48 -6.86
CA GLY A 408 -10.16 6.27 -7.63
C GLY A 408 -9.54 6.89 -8.88
N MET A 409 -8.37 7.50 -8.74
CA MET A 409 -7.69 8.15 -9.89
C MET A 409 -7.21 7.12 -10.91
N THR A 410 -6.78 5.92 -10.49
CA THR A 410 -6.43 4.83 -11.40
C THR A 410 -7.62 4.35 -12.20
N MET A 411 -8.79 4.16 -11.56
CA MET A 411 -10.02 3.82 -12.25
C MET A 411 -10.41 4.89 -13.29
N LEU A 412 -10.33 6.16 -12.90
CA LEU A 412 -10.59 7.27 -13.82
C LEU A 412 -9.65 7.24 -15.02
N THR A 413 -8.38 6.98 -14.81
CA THR A 413 -7.39 6.83 -15.89
C THR A 413 -7.76 5.70 -16.84
N ILE A 414 -8.12 4.51 -16.32
CA ILE A 414 -8.52 3.36 -17.13
C ILE A 414 -9.75 3.69 -17.95
N ILE A 415 -10.78 4.27 -17.35
CA ILE A 415 -12.03 4.61 -18.03
C ILE A 415 -11.77 5.60 -19.18
N ILE A 416 -11.11 6.72 -18.88
CA ILE A 416 -10.89 7.76 -19.91
C ILE A 416 -9.93 7.26 -20.99
N SER A 417 -8.84 6.59 -20.62
CA SER A 417 -7.90 6.04 -21.60
C SER A 417 -8.56 5.00 -22.49
N SER A 418 -9.41 4.13 -21.94
CA SER A 418 -10.16 3.15 -22.72
C SER A 418 -11.09 3.83 -23.74
N ILE A 419 -11.86 4.82 -23.31
CA ILE A 419 -12.78 5.54 -24.19
C ILE A 419 -12.01 6.26 -25.32
N VAL A 420 -10.92 6.95 -24.98
CA VAL A 420 -10.10 7.67 -25.96
C VAL A 420 -9.47 6.70 -26.96
N LEU A 421 -8.84 5.64 -26.50
CA LEU A 421 -8.12 4.68 -27.36
C LEU A 421 -9.06 3.87 -28.25
N LEU A 422 -10.27 3.56 -27.78
CA LEU A 422 -11.32 2.96 -28.63
C LEU A 422 -11.67 3.85 -29.81
N ARG A 423 -11.67 5.18 -29.65
CA ARG A 423 -11.90 6.13 -30.77
C ARG A 423 -10.78 6.08 -31.82
N PHE A 424 -9.57 5.70 -31.43
CA PHE A 424 -8.45 5.46 -32.33
C PHE A 424 -8.40 4.02 -32.88
N GLY A 425 -9.42 3.20 -32.58
CA GLY A 425 -9.55 1.83 -33.08
C GLY A 425 -8.75 0.78 -32.29
N LEU A 426 -8.18 1.13 -31.14
CA LEU A 426 -7.44 0.19 -30.30
C LEU A 426 -8.40 -0.57 -29.37
N SER A 427 -8.46 -1.90 -29.49
CA SER A 427 -9.32 -2.78 -28.67
C SER A 427 -8.66 -4.15 -28.47
N GLY A 428 -9.32 -5.03 -27.73
CA GLY A 428 -8.83 -6.39 -27.45
C GLY A 428 -7.61 -6.43 -26.51
N THR A 429 -6.82 -7.50 -26.59
CA THR A 429 -5.68 -7.75 -25.68
C THR A 429 -4.62 -6.66 -25.73
N THR A 430 -4.26 -6.20 -26.93
CA THR A 430 -3.30 -5.09 -27.10
C THR A 430 -3.85 -3.80 -26.48
N GLY A 431 -5.14 -3.51 -26.67
CA GLY A 431 -5.79 -2.35 -26.04
C GLY A 431 -5.79 -2.43 -24.52
N MET A 432 -6.10 -3.61 -23.98
CA MET A 432 -6.05 -3.84 -22.53
C MET A 432 -4.63 -3.62 -21.95
N PHE A 433 -3.62 -4.18 -22.60
CA PHE A 433 -2.23 -3.96 -22.16
C PHE A 433 -1.84 -2.48 -22.21
N PHE A 434 -2.17 -1.81 -23.30
CA PHE A 434 -1.85 -0.40 -23.51
C PHE A 434 -2.50 0.52 -22.46
N VAL A 435 -3.78 0.32 -22.16
CA VAL A 435 -4.51 1.06 -21.12
C VAL A 435 -3.91 0.78 -19.75
N MET A 436 -3.60 -0.49 -19.45
CA MET A 436 -3.01 -0.88 -18.16
C MET A 436 -1.61 -0.32 -17.97
N ALA A 437 -0.81 -0.21 -19.05
CA ALA A 437 0.50 0.42 -19.01
C ALA A 437 0.38 1.93 -18.69
N ILE A 438 -0.53 2.66 -19.36
CA ILE A 438 -0.81 4.07 -19.04
C ILE A 438 -1.26 4.21 -17.58
N ALA A 439 -2.24 3.39 -17.17
CA ALA A 439 -2.76 3.43 -15.81
C ALA A 439 -1.67 3.13 -14.77
N GLY A 440 -0.77 2.20 -15.04
CA GLY A 440 0.37 1.88 -14.17
C GLY A 440 1.33 3.04 -14.01
N MET A 441 1.68 3.71 -15.10
CA MET A 441 2.56 4.89 -15.06
C MET A 441 1.88 6.04 -14.29
N VAL A 442 0.65 6.36 -14.60
CA VAL A 442 -0.11 7.44 -13.94
C VAL A 442 -0.35 7.15 -12.47
N CYS A 443 -0.70 5.91 -12.13
CA CYS A 443 -0.92 5.48 -10.75
C CYS A 443 0.37 5.59 -9.90
N THR A 444 1.51 5.17 -10.47
CA THR A 444 2.81 5.30 -9.82
C THR A 444 3.21 6.77 -9.67
N ALA A 445 2.98 7.60 -10.69
CA ALA A 445 3.25 9.04 -10.62
C ALA A 445 2.46 9.71 -9.49
N LEU A 446 1.17 9.44 -9.41
CA LEU A 446 0.28 9.93 -8.35
C LEU A 446 0.76 9.49 -6.96
N SER A 447 1.08 8.22 -6.80
CA SER A 447 1.45 7.66 -5.51
C SER A 447 2.81 8.20 -5.03
N VAL A 448 3.79 8.27 -5.92
CA VAL A 448 5.13 8.82 -5.64
C VAL A 448 5.07 10.31 -5.31
N SER A 449 4.22 11.08 -6.00
CA SER A 449 4.02 12.51 -5.69
C SER A 449 3.45 12.71 -4.29
N GLY A 450 2.52 11.84 -3.86
CA GLY A 450 1.97 11.88 -2.52
C GLY A 450 3.03 11.66 -1.42
N GLN A 451 3.92 10.68 -1.60
CA GLN A 451 5.01 10.45 -0.66
C GLN A 451 6.05 11.58 -0.70
N ALA A 452 6.41 12.01 -1.90
CA ALA A 452 7.45 13.03 -2.05
C ALA A 452 7.06 14.37 -1.40
N ILE A 453 5.79 14.77 -1.44
CA ILE A 453 5.36 16.00 -0.77
C ILE A 453 5.42 15.90 0.76
N THR A 454 5.16 14.74 1.33
CA THR A 454 5.35 14.42 2.75
C THR A 454 6.82 14.59 3.14
N ASP A 455 7.72 14.01 2.36
CA ASP A 455 9.15 14.05 2.63
C ASP A 455 9.73 15.47 2.45
N PHE A 456 9.27 16.21 1.45
CA PHE A 456 9.65 17.61 1.26
C PHE A 456 9.18 18.51 2.41
N LYS A 457 8.01 18.24 2.96
CA LYS A 457 7.51 18.97 4.14
C LYS A 457 8.32 18.64 5.39
N THR A 458 8.64 17.38 5.60
CA THR A 458 9.55 16.93 6.67
C THR A 458 10.92 17.62 6.55
N GLY A 459 11.49 17.63 5.34
CA GLY A 459 12.77 18.29 5.08
C GLY A 459 12.71 19.80 5.29
N TYR A 460 11.62 20.45 4.93
CA TYR A 460 11.42 21.87 5.18
C TYR A 460 11.42 22.19 6.68
N TRP A 461 10.73 21.40 7.50
CA TRP A 461 10.72 21.61 8.94
C TRP A 461 12.08 21.34 9.59
N LEU A 462 12.82 20.37 9.08
CA LEU A 462 14.12 19.98 9.64
C LEU A 462 15.30 20.71 9.02
N GLY A 463 15.11 21.45 7.92
CA GLY A 463 16.16 22.24 7.27
C GLY A 463 17.04 21.44 6.31
N SER A 464 16.53 20.38 5.70
CA SER A 464 17.22 19.65 4.62
C SER A 464 17.21 20.44 3.31
N THR A 465 18.23 20.24 2.48
CA THR A 465 18.36 20.89 1.17
C THR A 465 17.36 20.28 0.18
N PRO A 466 16.42 21.04 -0.39
CA PRO A 466 15.43 20.51 -1.33
C PRO A 466 16.07 19.80 -2.53
N ALA A 467 17.06 20.41 -3.16
CA ALA A 467 17.78 19.81 -4.30
C ALA A 467 18.46 18.48 -3.95
N ALA A 468 18.87 18.27 -2.69
CA ALA A 468 19.42 17.00 -2.22
C ALA A 468 18.31 15.93 -2.15
N GLN A 469 17.15 16.28 -1.56
CA GLN A 469 15.99 15.40 -1.47
C GLN A 469 15.44 15.05 -2.85
N GLU A 470 15.32 16.01 -3.76
CA GLU A 470 14.84 15.83 -5.12
C GLU A 470 15.71 14.83 -5.91
N LYS A 471 17.05 14.97 -5.83
CA LYS A 471 17.99 14.06 -6.51
C LYS A 471 17.86 12.61 -6.01
N VAL A 472 17.79 12.43 -4.70
CA VAL A 472 17.72 11.06 -4.13
C VAL A 472 16.37 10.39 -4.36
N LYS A 473 15.31 11.16 -4.65
CA LYS A 473 14.02 10.58 -5.08
C LYS A 473 14.17 9.73 -6.33
N PHE A 474 14.94 10.16 -7.31
CA PHE A 474 15.19 9.36 -8.52
C PHE A 474 15.91 8.06 -8.20
N LEU A 475 16.89 8.07 -7.29
CA LEU A 475 17.57 6.83 -6.85
C LEU A 475 16.60 5.86 -6.15
N GLY A 476 15.75 6.40 -5.28
CA GLY A 476 14.72 5.59 -4.61
C GLY A 476 13.68 5.03 -5.58
N VAL A 477 13.23 5.83 -6.56
CA VAL A 477 12.30 5.37 -7.62
C VAL A 477 12.93 4.23 -8.44
N ILE A 478 14.20 4.35 -8.84
CA ILE A 478 14.91 3.29 -9.58
C ILE A 478 14.97 2.01 -8.75
N ALA A 479 15.42 2.11 -7.50
CA ALA A 479 15.55 0.95 -6.62
C ALA A 479 14.20 0.27 -6.34
N ALA A 480 13.17 1.06 -6.03
CA ALA A 480 11.82 0.55 -5.77
C ALA A 480 11.19 -0.06 -7.03
N SER A 481 11.38 0.55 -8.21
CA SER A 481 10.81 0.03 -9.47
C SER A 481 11.43 -1.31 -9.86
N ILE A 482 12.74 -1.46 -9.70
CA ILE A 482 13.42 -2.75 -9.93
C ILE A 482 12.94 -3.77 -8.91
N ALA A 483 12.90 -3.41 -7.63
CA ALA A 483 12.51 -4.32 -6.56
C ALA A 483 11.05 -4.77 -6.71
N VAL A 484 10.10 -3.87 -6.97
CA VAL A 484 8.68 -4.24 -7.14
C VAL A 484 8.45 -5.06 -8.40
N GLY A 485 9.10 -4.70 -9.53
CA GLY A 485 8.96 -5.45 -10.77
C GLY A 485 9.44 -6.88 -10.61
N LEU A 486 10.63 -7.09 -10.03
CA LEU A 486 11.15 -8.43 -9.74
C LEU A 486 10.28 -9.19 -8.73
N THR A 487 9.80 -8.52 -7.69
CA THR A 487 8.93 -9.15 -6.69
C THR A 487 7.61 -9.62 -7.30
N ILE A 488 6.98 -8.81 -8.16
CA ILE A 488 5.74 -9.21 -8.84
C ILE A 488 5.99 -10.44 -9.72
N VAL A 489 7.11 -10.51 -10.46
CA VAL A 489 7.48 -11.69 -11.26
C VAL A 489 7.65 -12.93 -10.38
N VAL A 490 8.41 -12.83 -9.28
CA VAL A 490 8.60 -13.93 -8.32
C VAL A 490 7.26 -14.40 -7.77
N LEU A 491 6.40 -13.45 -7.37
CA LEU A 491 5.08 -13.80 -6.82
C LEU A 491 4.14 -14.36 -7.88
N ALA A 492 4.19 -13.90 -9.14
CA ALA A 492 3.38 -14.44 -10.23
C ALA A 492 3.77 -15.88 -10.63
N THR A 493 5.03 -16.26 -10.41
CA THR A 493 5.48 -17.64 -10.63
C THR A 493 5.12 -18.56 -9.47
N ALA A 494 5.20 -18.08 -8.23
CA ALA A 494 4.91 -18.86 -7.02
C ALA A 494 3.41 -18.95 -6.68
N PHE A 495 2.63 -17.94 -7.05
CA PHE A 495 1.21 -17.81 -6.73
C PHE A 495 0.37 -17.52 -7.98
N GLN A 496 -0.93 -17.74 -7.86
CA GLN A 496 -1.90 -17.17 -8.80
C GLN A 496 -2.41 -15.83 -8.27
N PHE A 497 -2.60 -14.87 -9.16
CA PHE A 497 -3.23 -13.59 -8.79
C PHE A 497 -4.74 -13.64 -9.09
N GLY A 498 -5.52 -13.11 -8.16
CA GLY A 498 -6.95 -12.94 -8.31
C GLY A 498 -7.73 -14.24 -8.19
N GLU A 499 -7.87 -15.02 -9.22
CA GLU A 499 -8.72 -16.21 -9.26
C GLU A 499 -7.91 -17.49 -9.49
N ALA A 500 -8.35 -18.59 -8.86
CA ALA A 500 -7.79 -19.92 -9.13
C ALA A 500 -8.15 -20.35 -10.56
N ALA A 501 -7.16 -20.66 -11.38
CA ALA A 501 -7.41 -21.26 -12.68
C ALA A 501 -7.74 -22.76 -12.53
N PRO A 502 -8.65 -23.31 -13.33
CA PRO A 502 -8.94 -24.73 -13.32
C PRO A 502 -7.67 -25.55 -13.58
N GLY A 503 -7.36 -26.50 -12.70
CA GLY A 503 -6.22 -27.39 -12.81
C GLY A 503 -4.88 -26.84 -12.28
N ASP A 504 -4.82 -25.60 -11.81
CA ASP A 504 -3.64 -25.02 -11.17
C ASP A 504 -3.73 -25.18 -9.65
N THR A 505 -2.70 -25.77 -9.04
CA THR A 505 -2.63 -26.07 -7.60
C THR A 505 -1.95 -24.98 -6.78
N ARG A 506 -1.42 -23.91 -7.42
CA ARG A 506 -0.74 -22.82 -6.73
C ARG A 506 -1.71 -22.06 -5.82
N VAL A 507 -1.20 -21.60 -4.68
CA VAL A 507 -1.96 -20.76 -3.75
C VAL A 507 -2.36 -19.44 -4.42
N VAL A 508 -3.59 -18.97 -4.16
CA VAL A 508 -4.13 -17.75 -4.75
C VAL A 508 -3.85 -16.55 -3.85
N LEU A 509 -3.19 -15.53 -4.38
CA LEU A 509 -3.16 -14.19 -3.79
C LEU A 509 -4.38 -13.39 -4.30
N ALA A 510 -5.17 -12.89 -3.38
CA ALA A 510 -6.48 -12.26 -3.69
C ALA A 510 -6.39 -11.10 -4.69
N SER A 511 -5.32 -10.33 -4.64
CA SER A 511 -5.02 -9.18 -5.53
C SER A 511 -6.25 -8.29 -5.80
N PRO A 512 -6.94 -7.78 -4.74
CA PRO A 512 -8.27 -7.20 -4.87
C PRO A 512 -8.27 -5.99 -5.79
N GLN A 513 -7.28 -5.13 -5.71
CA GLN A 513 -7.19 -3.92 -6.50
C GLN A 513 -6.99 -4.23 -8.00
N ALA A 514 -6.07 -5.13 -8.29
CA ALA A 514 -5.80 -5.56 -9.66
C ALA A 514 -7.00 -6.26 -10.32
N SER A 515 -7.75 -7.04 -9.54
CA SER A 515 -8.97 -7.70 -10.04
C SER A 515 -10.05 -6.71 -10.45
N ILE A 516 -10.16 -5.56 -9.77
CA ILE A 516 -11.08 -4.47 -10.13
C ILE A 516 -10.62 -3.81 -11.43
N MET A 517 -9.33 -3.51 -11.55
CA MET A 517 -8.77 -2.87 -12.73
C MET A 517 -8.89 -3.79 -13.97
N LYS A 518 -8.68 -5.10 -13.77
CA LYS A 518 -9.00 -6.13 -14.78
C LYS A 518 -10.43 -5.99 -15.24
N ALA A 519 -11.40 -6.06 -14.32
CA ALA A 519 -12.82 -6.01 -14.64
C ALA A 519 -13.22 -4.72 -15.39
N LEU A 520 -12.62 -3.59 -15.03
CA LEU A 520 -12.85 -2.33 -15.71
C LEU A 520 -12.30 -2.35 -17.14
N VAL A 521 -11.04 -2.75 -17.34
CA VAL A 521 -10.45 -2.73 -18.68
C VAL A 521 -11.09 -3.76 -19.60
N GLU A 522 -11.45 -4.94 -19.09
CA GLU A 522 -12.23 -5.93 -19.84
C GLU A 522 -13.61 -5.39 -20.24
N GLY A 523 -14.31 -4.73 -19.33
CA GLY A 523 -15.62 -4.16 -19.60
C GLY A 523 -15.64 -3.13 -20.74
N PHE A 524 -14.53 -2.38 -20.91
CA PHE A 524 -14.40 -1.42 -22.01
C PHE A 524 -13.78 -2.01 -23.27
N MET A 525 -12.77 -2.87 -23.15
CA MET A 525 -11.90 -3.30 -24.25
C MET A 525 -12.24 -4.68 -24.81
N SER A 526 -12.96 -5.53 -24.06
CA SER A 526 -13.39 -6.84 -24.52
C SER A 526 -14.88 -6.84 -24.88
N ARG A 527 -15.28 -7.75 -25.79
CA ARG A 527 -16.71 -7.98 -26.15
C ARG A 527 -17.32 -9.10 -25.31
N GLN A 528 -16.70 -9.48 -24.20
CA GLN A 528 -17.19 -10.58 -23.36
C GLN A 528 -18.38 -10.13 -22.51
N PRO A 529 -19.37 -11.02 -22.26
CA PRO A 529 -20.48 -10.69 -21.38
C PRO A 529 -19.97 -10.39 -19.96
N VAL A 530 -20.47 -9.33 -19.35
CA VAL A 530 -20.16 -8.93 -17.98
C VAL A 530 -21.34 -9.26 -17.08
N ALA A 531 -21.09 -9.71 -15.86
CA ALA A 531 -22.13 -10.04 -14.88
C ALA A 531 -22.76 -8.76 -14.28
N TYR A 532 -23.38 -7.92 -15.11
CA TYR A 532 -23.90 -6.59 -14.74
C TYR A 532 -24.83 -6.60 -13.53
N ILE A 533 -25.63 -7.65 -13.36
CA ILE A 533 -26.56 -7.77 -12.23
C ILE A 533 -25.78 -7.89 -10.90
N LEU A 534 -24.72 -8.70 -10.87
CA LEU A 534 -23.90 -8.86 -9.68
C LEU A 534 -23.11 -7.60 -9.36
N PHE A 535 -22.56 -6.93 -10.39
CA PHE A 535 -21.92 -5.62 -10.23
C PHE A 535 -22.91 -4.57 -9.73
N GLY A 536 -24.13 -4.55 -10.26
CA GLY A 536 -25.21 -3.66 -9.83
C GLY A 536 -25.63 -3.87 -8.39
N ALA A 537 -25.74 -5.13 -7.94
CA ALA A 537 -26.01 -5.45 -6.55
C ALA A 537 -24.90 -4.92 -5.62
N GLY A 538 -23.64 -5.09 -6.01
CA GLY A 538 -22.50 -4.52 -5.30
C GLY A 538 -22.55 -2.99 -5.25
N ALA A 539 -22.87 -2.36 -6.37
CA ALA A 539 -23.05 -0.90 -6.45
C ALA A 539 -24.13 -0.41 -5.48
N ALA A 540 -25.28 -1.06 -5.44
CA ALA A 540 -26.36 -0.72 -4.53
C ALA A 540 -25.94 -0.81 -3.06
N ILE A 541 -25.19 -1.87 -2.69
CA ILE A 541 -24.64 -2.02 -1.34
C ILE A 541 -23.67 -0.87 -1.03
N ALA A 542 -22.75 -0.52 -1.93
CA ALA A 542 -21.80 0.56 -1.71
C ALA A 542 -22.49 1.92 -1.55
N VAL A 543 -23.53 2.21 -2.36
CA VAL A 543 -24.36 3.40 -2.21
C VAL A 543 -25.03 3.43 -0.85
N SER A 544 -25.62 2.32 -0.41
CA SER A 544 -26.27 2.21 0.91
C SER A 544 -25.28 2.47 2.05
N MET A 545 -24.07 1.89 1.99
CA MET A 545 -23.03 2.13 2.99
C MET A 545 -22.60 3.59 3.02
N GLU A 546 -22.47 4.22 1.86
CA GLU A 546 -22.10 5.63 1.76
C GLU A 546 -23.19 6.55 2.36
N MET A 547 -24.48 6.25 2.09
CA MET A 547 -25.63 6.97 2.68
C MET A 547 -25.67 6.84 4.21
N LEU A 548 -25.23 5.71 4.75
CA LEU A 548 -25.11 5.47 6.20
C LEU A 548 -23.86 6.12 6.83
N GLY A 549 -23.01 6.77 6.04
CA GLY A 549 -21.74 7.35 6.52
C GLY A 549 -20.67 6.30 6.86
N VAL A 550 -20.83 5.07 6.39
CA VAL A 550 -19.83 4.00 6.51
C VAL A 550 -18.85 4.10 5.34
N PRO A 551 -17.52 4.04 5.57
CA PRO A 551 -16.54 4.01 4.49
C PRO A 551 -16.75 2.83 3.54
N ALA A 552 -17.46 3.09 2.42
CA ALA A 552 -17.89 2.04 1.49
C ALA A 552 -16.72 1.22 0.93
N LEU A 553 -15.55 1.83 0.70
CA LEU A 553 -14.38 1.13 0.18
C LEU A 553 -13.84 0.06 1.14
N ILE A 554 -13.78 0.34 2.43
CA ILE A 554 -13.29 -0.64 3.43
C ILE A 554 -14.30 -1.79 3.57
N PHE A 555 -15.59 -1.47 3.58
CA PHE A 555 -16.66 -2.47 3.64
C PHE A 555 -16.64 -3.38 2.40
N ALA A 556 -16.56 -2.78 1.22
CA ALA A 556 -16.52 -3.50 -0.05
C ALA A 556 -15.26 -4.38 -0.19
N LEU A 557 -14.11 -3.91 0.31
CA LEU A 557 -12.90 -4.70 0.38
C LEU A 557 -13.11 -5.95 1.27
N GLY A 558 -13.78 -5.79 2.40
CA GLY A 558 -14.17 -6.91 3.26
C GLY A 558 -15.09 -7.92 2.58
N MET A 559 -16.02 -7.45 1.73
CA MET A 559 -16.87 -8.34 0.91
C MET A 559 -16.10 -9.11 -0.16
N TYR A 560 -15.06 -8.51 -0.73
CA TYR A 560 -14.24 -9.12 -1.77
C TYR A 560 -13.24 -10.13 -1.21
N LEU A 561 -12.66 -9.84 -0.04
CA LEU A 561 -11.72 -10.73 0.62
C LEU A 561 -12.46 -11.92 1.26
N PRO A 562 -11.87 -13.12 1.22
CA PRO A 562 -12.38 -14.24 2.01
C PRO A 562 -12.43 -13.90 3.50
N LEU A 563 -13.35 -14.52 4.25
CA LEU A 563 -13.59 -14.20 5.67
C LEU A 563 -12.35 -14.42 6.53
N GLU A 564 -11.56 -15.44 6.20
CA GLU A 564 -10.32 -15.79 6.92
C GLU A 564 -9.30 -14.65 6.95
N LEU A 565 -9.27 -13.78 5.95
CA LEU A 565 -8.38 -12.60 5.93
C LEU A 565 -8.94 -11.41 6.74
N ASN A 566 -10.23 -11.37 6.98
CA ASN A 566 -10.88 -10.27 7.70
C ASN A 566 -10.86 -10.47 9.22
N THR A 567 -10.96 -11.72 9.68
CA THR A 567 -11.09 -12.07 11.10
C THR A 567 -9.85 -11.76 11.94
N PRO A 568 -8.59 -12.01 11.51
CA PRO A 568 -7.41 -11.64 12.29
C PRO A 568 -7.21 -10.11 12.35
N ALA A 569 -7.62 -9.39 11.31
CA ALA A 569 -7.59 -7.93 11.34
C ALA A 569 -8.53 -7.37 12.44
N LEU A 570 -9.68 -8.01 12.65
CA LEU A 570 -10.58 -7.64 13.75
C LEU A 570 -9.92 -7.89 15.12
N VAL A 571 -9.20 -9.00 15.30
CA VAL A 571 -8.46 -9.28 16.54
C VAL A 571 -7.39 -8.20 16.79
N GLY A 572 -6.60 -7.84 15.77
CA GLY A 572 -5.63 -6.76 15.84
C GLY A 572 -6.28 -5.42 16.22
N GLY A 573 -7.43 -5.12 15.63
CA GLY A 573 -8.24 -3.93 15.95
C GLY A 573 -8.71 -3.89 17.40
N PHE A 574 -9.15 -5.03 17.97
CA PHE A 574 -9.50 -5.12 19.39
C PHE A 574 -8.30 -4.87 20.30
N ILE A 575 -7.14 -5.46 19.99
CA ILE A 575 -5.92 -5.20 20.77
C ILE A 575 -5.58 -3.70 20.74
N SER A 576 -5.64 -3.07 19.56
CA SER A 576 -5.42 -1.63 19.40
C SER A 576 -6.38 -0.80 20.25
N TYR A 577 -7.66 -1.17 20.29
CA TYR A 577 -8.68 -0.50 21.10
C TYR A 577 -8.38 -0.56 22.62
N PHE A 578 -8.04 -1.74 23.11
CA PHE A 578 -7.74 -1.90 24.54
C PHE A 578 -6.43 -1.20 24.92
N VAL A 579 -5.39 -1.25 24.05
CA VAL A 579 -4.14 -0.49 24.26
C VAL A 579 -4.43 1.01 24.24
N GLY A 580 -5.25 1.49 23.31
CA GLY A 580 -5.67 2.89 23.22
C GLY A 580 -6.40 3.36 24.49
N ARG A 581 -7.39 2.61 24.94
CA ARG A 581 -8.11 2.90 26.21
C ARG A 581 -7.18 2.98 27.42
N ARG A 582 -6.19 2.07 27.47
CA ARG A 582 -5.20 2.10 28.56
C ARG A 582 -4.28 3.31 28.45
N SER A 583 -3.87 3.66 27.23
CA SER A 583 -3.09 4.86 26.92
C SER A 583 -3.82 6.14 27.40
N GLU A 584 -5.09 6.27 27.09
CA GLU A 584 -5.94 7.40 27.50
C GLU A 584 -6.09 7.50 29.02
N ARG A 585 -6.29 6.36 29.71
CA ARG A 585 -6.40 6.32 31.17
C ARG A 585 -5.13 6.73 31.89
N LEU A 586 -3.96 6.42 31.32
CA LEU A 586 -2.66 6.76 31.91
C LEU A 586 -2.24 8.20 31.59
N GLY A 587 -2.70 8.75 30.47
CA GLY A 587 -2.45 10.13 30.05
C GLY A 587 -0.97 10.49 29.87
N GLY A 588 -0.69 11.73 29.48
CA GLY A 588 0.65 12.30 29.39
C GLY A 588 1.64 11.50 28.54
N THR A 589 2.93 11.64 28.84
CA THR A 589 4.04 10.96 28.12
C THR A 589 3.97 9.44 28.21
N ARG A 590 3.40 8.90 29.28
CA ARG A 590 3.29 7.45 29.50
C ARG A 590 2.23 6.82 28.60
N GLY A 591 1.13 7.52 28.37
CA GLY A 591 0.10 7.07 27.44
C GLY A 591 0.60 7.08 26.00
N SER A 592 1.24 8.16 25.54
CA SER A 592 1.80 8.25 24.19
C SER A 592 2.83 7.16 23.91
N THR A 593 3.74 6.87 24.86
CA THR A 593 4.74 5.81 24.72
C THR A 593 4.11 4.42 24.52
N ILE A 594 3.02 4.09 25.23
CA ILE A 594 2.32 2.80 25.08
C ILE A 594 1.74 2.69 23.66
N ARG A 595 1.12 3.75 23.16
CA ARG A 595 0.52 3.79 21.82
C ARG A 595 1.59 3.65 20.73
N GLU A 596 2.68 4.41 20.83
CA GLU A 596 3.81 4.34 19.89
C GLU A 596 4.43 2.95 19.85
N ARG A 597 4.70 2.34 20.99
CA ARG A 597 5.25 0.97 21.07
C ARG A 597 4.34 -0.04 20.39
N GLY A 598 3.03 0.07 20.58
CA GLY A 598 2.06 -0.78 19.91
C GLY A 598 2.10 -0.66 18.39
N VAL A 599 2.18 0.55 17.88
CA VAL A 599 2.31 0.81 16.43
C VAL A 599 3.63 0.26 15.89
N ILE A 600 4.74 0.43 16.61
CA ILE A 600 6.07 -0.09 16.22
C ILE A 600 6.06 -1.62 16.13
N ILE A 601 5.51 -2.31 17.15
CA ILE A 601 5.40 -3.77 17.14
C ILE A 601 4.50 -4.23 15.97
N ALA A 602 3.35 -3.61 15.78
CA ALA A 602 2.43 -3.94 14.69
C ALA A 602 3.06 -3.73 13.32
N SER A 603 3.80 -2.63 13.12
CA SER A 603 4.57 -2.39 11.88
C SER A 603 5.65 -3.46 11.67
N GLY A 604 6.31 -3.90 12.75
CA GLY A 604 7.26 -5.01 12.71
C GLY A 604 6.60 -6.33 12.32
N LEU A 605 5.41 -6.63 12.89
CA LEU A 605 4.64 -7.82 12.51
C LEU A 605 4.23 -7.80 11.03
N MET A 606 3.84 -6.65 10.52
CA MET A 606 3.51 -6.49 9.09
C MET A 606 4.74 -6.69 8.21
N ALA A 607 5.84 -6.01 8.52
CA ALA A 607 7.06 -6.08 7.72
C ALA A 607 7.65 -7.49 7.70
N GLY A 608 7.77 -8.11 8.88
CA GLY A 608 8.34 -9.44 9.01
C GLY A 608 7.48 -10.51 8.33
N GLY A 609 6.17 -10.50 8.58
CA GLY A 609 5.25 -11.46 7.97
C GLY A 609 5.25 -11.36 6.44
N ALA A 610 5.23 -10.14 5.89
CA ALA A 610 5.32 -9.93 4.45
C ALA A 610 6.68 -10.41 3.87
N LEU A 611 7.80 -10.12 4.54
CA LEU A 611 9.12 -10.61 4.13
C LEU A 611 9.22 -12.12 4.20
N GLY A 612 8.65 -12.76 5.25
CA GLY A 612 8.59 -14.21 5.38
C GLY A 612 7.84 -14.86 4.23
N GLY A 613 6.69 -14.28 3.83
CA GLY A 613 5.91 -14.75 2.69
C GLY A 613 6.64 -14.64 1.35
N VAL A 614 7.34 -13.52 1.09
CA VAL A 614 8.16 -13.37 -0.15
C VAL A 614 9.37 -14.28 -0.14
N PHE A 615 10.04 -14.43 1.01
CA PHE A 615 11.17 -15.34 1.13
C PHE A 615 10.75 -16.79 0.85
N GLY A 616 9.60 -17.21 1.40
CA GLY A 616 9.01 -18.52 1.10
C GLY A 616 8.68 -18.69 -0.38
N ALA A 617 8.10 -17.66 -1.02
CA ALA A 617 7.87 -17.67 -2.47
C ALA A 617 9.17 -17.85 -3.27
N GLY A 618 10.24 -17.14 -2.87
CA GLY A 618 11.58 -17.30 -3.47
C GLY A 618 12.14 -18.71 -3.31
N CYS A 619 11.99 -19.32 -2.14
CA CYS A 619 12.43 -20.70 -1.90
C CYS A 619 11.75 -21.72 -2.83
N ARG A 620 10.46 -21.53 -3.12
CA ARG A 620 9.69 -22.41 -4.05
C ARG A 620 10.22 -22.39 -5.48
N LEU A 621 11.00 -21.37 -5.87
CA LEU A 621 11.62 -21.29 -7.19
C LEU A 621 12.94 -22.07 -7.28
N ILE A 622 13.49 -22.54 -6.16
CA ILE A 622 14.74 -23.29 -6.11
C ILE A 622 14.46 -24.74 -6.59
N PRO A 623 15.14 -25.23 -7.63
CA PRO A 623 14.97 -26.62 -8.07
C PRO A 623 15.28 -27.60 -6.93
N GLY A 624 14.36 -28.55 -6.68
CA GLY A 624 14.49 -29.51 -5.59
C GLY A 624 13.99 -29.05 -4.23
N PHE A 625 13.50 -27.81 -4.11
CA PHE A 625 12.85 -27.38 -2.86
C PHE A 625 11.57 -28.18 -2.64
N SER A 626 11.40 -28.70 -1.42
CA SER A 626 10.19 -29.40 -0.99
C SER A 626 9.61 -28.76 0.29
N GLU A 627 8.34 -28.49 0.26
CA GLU A 627 7.59 -28.00 1.42
C GLU A 627 7.56 -29.04 2.56
N ASP A 628 7.77 -30.31 2.21
CA ASP A 628 7.81 -31.44 3.16
C ASP A 628 9.13 -31.60 3.93
N TRP A 629 10.12 -30.75 3.71
CA TRP A 629 11.40 -30.86 4.42
C TRP A 629 11.27 -30.68 5.94
N VAL A 630 10.26 -29.94 6.37
CA VAL A 630 9.99 -29.73 7.80
C VAL A 630 8.67 -30.40 8.14
N ARG A 631 8.73 -31.70 8.43
CA ARG A 631 7.56 -32.46 8.94
C ARG A 631 7.51 -32.39 10.45
N THR A 632 6.38 -31.99 10.99
CA THR A 632 6.14 -31.96 12.44
C THR A 632 5.33 -33.20 12.88
N PRO A 633 5.35 -33.54 14.20
CA PRO A 633 4.48 -34.56 14.75
C PRO A 633 2.99 -34.32 14.53
N PHE A 634 2.62 -33.08 14.21
CA PHE A 634 1.23 -32.65 13.95
C PHE A 634 0.82 -32.80 12.49
N TYR A 635 1.76 -33.15 11.59
CA TYR A 635 1.48 -33.33 10.16
C TYR A 635 0.53 -34.53 9.98
N GLY A 636 -0.64 -34.27 9.37
CA GLY A 636 -1.69 -35.27 9.19
C GLY A 636 -2.72 -35.35 10.33
N ASN A 637 -2.49 -34.71 11.49
CA ASN A 637 -3.51 -34.55 12.53
C ASN A 637 -4.09 -33.13 12.50
N GLU A 638 -5.24 -32.99 11.86
CA GLU A 638 -5.88 -31.70 11.61
C GLU A 638 -6.23 -30.95 12.90
N MET A 639 -6.78 -31.65 13.88
CA MET A 639 -7.15 -31.08 15.18
C MET A 639 -5.91 -30.57 15.93
N ALA A 640 -4.85 -31.38 16.01
CA ALA A 640 -3.63 -30.99 16.69
C ALA A 640 -2.95 -29.79 16.02
N SER A 641 -2.89 -29.78 14.69
CA SER A 641 -2.30 -28.69 13.91
C SER A 641 -3.07 -27.36 14.07
N GLN A 642 -4.40 -27.38 14.08
CA GLN A 642 -5.22 -26.20 14.33
C GLN A 642 -5.11 -25.69 15.78
N LEU A 643 -5.02 -26.59 16.78
CA LEU A 643 -4.81 -26.19 18.17
C LEU A 643 -3.45 -25.55 18.38
N VAL A 644 -2.37 -26.13 17.83
CA VAL A 644 -1.02 -25.53 17.88
C VAL A 644 -1.03 -24.15 17.23
N SER A 645 -1.63 -24.00 16.07
CA SER A 645 -1.76 -22.71 15.38
C SER A 645 -2.49 -21.68 16.24
N THR A 646 -3.60 -22.07 16.87
CA THR A 646 -4.38 -21.20 17.77
C THR A 646 -3.55 -20.73 18.96
N ILE A 647 -2.77 -21.62 19.57
CA ILE A 647 -1.91 -21.29 20.72
C ILE A 647 -0.80 -20.33 20.28
N LEU A 648 -0.13 -20.61 19.16
CA LEU A 648 0.95 -19.77 18.65
C LEU A 648 0.46 -18.37 18.23
N PHE A 649 -0.68 -18.31 17.55
CA PHE A 649 -1.32 -17.04 17.22
C PHE A 649 -1.76 -16.26 18.47
N GLY A 650 -2.31 -16.96 19.47
CA GLY A 650 -2.59 -16.40 20.80
C GLY A 650 -1.33 -15.83 21.46
N GLY A 651 -0.19 -16.50 21.29
CA GLY A 651 1.12 -16.01 21.70
C GLY A 651 1.53 -14.70 21.03
N LEU A 652 1.28 -14.56 19.73
CA LEU A 652 1.50 -13.30 19.00
C LEU A 652 0.59 -12.17 19.49
N CYS A 653 -0.68 -12.47 19.76
CA CYS A 653 -1.62 -11.51 20.35
C CYS A 653 -1.15 -11.04 21.73
N ALA A 654 -0.70 -11.98 22.56
CA ALA A 654 -0.12 -11.68 23.87
C ALA A 654 1.17 -10.87 23.76
N TYR A 655 2.05 -11.20 22.80
CA TYR A 655 3.27 -10.43 22.52
C TYR A 655 2.95 -8.98 22.13
N LEU A 656 2.01 -8.78 21.23
CA LEU A 656 1.57 -7.46 20.79
C LEU A 656 0.97 -6.66 21.97
N TRP A 657 0.09 -7.28 22.74
CA TRP A 657 -0.52 -6.66 23.93
C TRP A 657 0.50 -6.32 25.00
N TRP A 658 1.31 -7.29 25.38
CA TRP A 658 2.25 -7.15 26.50
C TRP A 658 3.43 -6.24 26.13
N GLY A 659 3.97 -6.41 24.93
CA GLY A 659 5.05 -5.58 24.38
C GLY A 659 4.66 -4.10 24.33
N SER A 660 3.41 -3.79 23.93
CA SER A 660 2.88 -2.42 23.94
C SER A 660 2.82 -1.85 25.37
N ASN A 661 2.40 -2.66 26.34
CA ASN A 661 2.18 -2.24 27.71
C ASN A 661 3.41 -2.30 28.63
N ARG A 662 4.54 -2.84 28.16
CA ARG A 662 5.76 -3.01 28.97
C ARG A 662 6.34 -1.65 29.32
N ARG A 663 6.68 -1.46 30.62
CA ARG A 663 7.39 -0.27 31.09
C ARG A 663 8.78 -0.23 30.44
N GLN A 664 9.15 0.90 29.88
CA GLN A 664 10.54 1.18 29.56
C GLN A 664 11.26 1.32 30.89
N LYS A 665 12.30 0.52 31.14
CA LYS A 665 13.22 0.83 32.22
C LYS A 665 13.86 2.16 31.81
N GLU A 666 13.67 3.18 32.62
CA GLU A 666 14.47 4.40 32.55
C GLU A 666 15.92 3.89 32.78
N THR A 667 16.67 3.83 31.71
CA THR A 667 18.12 3.75 31.82
C THR A 667 18.57 5.16 32.12
N ASP A 668 18.85 5.41 33.39
CA ASP A 668 19.60 6.57 33.88
C ASP A 668 20.89 6.80 33.07
#